data_10af9da3b6b6b4e6b69bca9476f93014
#
_entry.id   10af9da3b6b6b4e6b69bca9476f93014
#
_cell.length_a   1.000
_cell.length_b   1.000
_cell.length_c   1.000
_cell.angle_alpha   90.00
_cell.angle_beta   90.00
_cell.angle_gamma   90.00
#
_symmetry.space_group_name_H-M   'P 1'
#
loop_
_entity.id
_entity.type
_entity.pdbx_description
1 polymer ?
#
loop_
_entity_poly.entity_id
_entity_poly.type
_entity_poly.pdbx_seq_one_letter_code
_entity_poly.pdbx_strand_id
1 'polypeptide(L)'
;MTQQHGYIYIRTHSSYDIENACKVGKTKNIPERENIYATGEIRKGKFSTVFEVPFENMDEIERSIQEEFRELNIYYGAGTEFYNKSIITLIQSYLIHLGIEYRELSEKEISDLVRSDRERNRPLVLYKPRVDQSAIIGKAVAHFQEHDKGLLIIPCGVGKTLISLWITKELVSKSILIGVPNKLLLKQWEEVILKIYGNIPYQIISGGVDIEDIMDFLQEHHKNCIVITTYSSSHKVYTASQNIGYVFDMKILDEAHHLTTNNMQLEQTTKKYVQMLKISSLKQLSLTATIKQLETTNPDGLVVSNDNAEYFGEIIDRKCLLWAINQKIVCDYVIQTIIANEEQLESQLARFRIIEENDKRLFLSAFASLKSIFEGHSHHLLIYSNNKDNSLKLVQYIRILLGDNYFRIPELYFSNYHSEMKLKEQKKIISSFEEAKFGIITCVYCLGEGWDFPLLDAVVFSENMSSNIRIVQSALRASRKNKDAPAKITKIILPILNREDWLENNENLDLKKVREVIYQMGLEDETISQKIRVIRIDIERSGPNPNPIPKPKSEIDEFGEYDDELTQKLRLKTINRTALGTTYEKARKIISEKLARSKKAYYELCDIDIRLSKEPEVLYKEKFTNWIDYLSIPRIYYDFETCKKKVTEYLTASPELKRNYMDFAFLCNELCKLDPMFPASDLWVDYYRIKELSNIIAISNKKKSIGIGLFNI
;
A
#
# COMPACT_ATOMS: atom_id res chain seq x y z
N MET A 1 -46.46 28.97 -10.32
CA MET A 1 -45.57 28.29 -11.29
C MET A 1 -44.27 29.04 -11.23
N THR A 2 -43.21 28.40 -10.71
CA THR A 2 -41.87 29.00 -10.72
C THR A 2 -41.40 29.05 -12.17
N GLN A 3 -41.18 30.27 -12.68
CA GLN A 3 -40.63 30.47 -14.02
C GLN A 3 -39.30 29.71 -14.14
N GLN A 4 -39.20 28.79 -15.07
CA GLN A 4 -37.93 28.11 -15.35
C GLN A 4 -37.02 29.10 -16.09
N HIS A 5 -35.80 29.28 -15.57
CA HIS A 5 -34.76 30.11 -16.16
C HIS A 5 -33.73 29.27 -16.90
N GLY A 6 -33.16 29.80 -17.98
CA GLY A 6 -32.01 29.32 -18.68
C GLY A 6 -30.85 30.34 -18.58
N TYR A 7 -29.68 29.97 -19.06
CA TYR A 7 -28.53 30.84 -19.00
C TYR A 7 -27.86 30.93 -20.37
N ILE A 8 -27.53 32.17 -20.79
CA ILE A 8 -26.58 32.45 -21.85
C ILE A 8 -25.26 32.84 -21.15
N TYR A 9 -24.15 32.19 -21.50
CA TYR A 9 -22.88 32.44 -20.84
C TYR A 9 -21.76 32.78 -21.81
N ILE A 10 -20.82 33.55 -21.33
CA ILE A 10 -19.54 33.81 -21.98
C ILE A 10 -18.44 33.16 -21.10
N ARG A 11 -17.64 32.27 -21.70
CA ARG A 11 -16.55 31.58 -21.02
C ARG A 11 -15.21 32.01 -21.59
N THR A 12 -14.26 32.34 -20.70
CA THR A 12 -12.90 32.67 -21.02
C THR A 12 -11.97 31.58 -20.49
N HIS A 13 -10.88 31.37 -21.19
CA HIS A 13 -9.84 30.37 -20.84
C HIS A 13 -8.49 30.83 -21.35
N SER A 14 -7.40 30.56 -20.63
CA SER A 14 -6.03 30.98 -21.02
C SER A 14 -5.61 30.44 -22.39
N SER A 15 -6.11 29.28 -22.82
CA SER A 15 -5.85 28.78 -24.17
C SER A 15 -6.59 29.54 -25.27
N TYR A 16 -7.63 30.29 -24.96
CA TYR A 16 -8.38 31.11 -25.91
C TYR A 16 -7.74 32.50 -26.07
N ASP A 17 -6.91 32.91 -25.12
CA ASP A 17 -6.27 34.25 -25.10
C ASP A 17 -5.31 34.44 -26.28
N ILE A 18 -4.68 33.37 -26.75
CA ILE A 18 -3.78 33.40 -27.92
C ILE A 18 -4.49 33.93 -29.18
N GLU A 19 -5.76 33.53 -29.35
CA GLU A 19 -6.60 33.90 -30.48
C GLU A 19 -7.53 35.09 -30.16
N ASN A 20 -7.33 35.74 -29.01
CA ASN A 20 -8.24 36.76 -28.49
C ASN A 20 -9.71 36.31 -28.52
N ALA A 21 -9.96 35.05 -28.18
CA ALA A 21 -11.25 34.37 -28.27
C ALA A 21 -11.92 34.20 -26.91
N CYS A 22 -13.26 34.12 -26.96
CA CYS A 22 -14.09 33.60 -25.87
C CYS A 22 -15.11 32.63 -26.44
N LYS A 23 -15.73 31.83 -25.56
CA LYS A 23 -16.77 30.89 -25.94
C LYS A 23 -18.13 31.42 -25.47
N VAL A 24 -19.09 31.46 -26.37
CA VAL A 24 -20.50 31.84 -26.08
C VAL A 24 -21.36 30.58 -26.20
N GLY A 25 -22.27 30.37 -25.26
CA GLY A 25 -23.16 29.22 -25.29
C GLY A 25 -24.33 29.36 -24.32
N LYS A 26 -25.18 28.35 -24.30
CA LYS A 26 -26.35 28.26 -23.40
C LYS A 26 -26.25 27.05 -22.48
N THR A 27 -26.94 27.11 -21.35
CA THR A 27 -27.15 25.98 -20.46
C THR A 27 -28.36 26.13 -19.59
N LYS A 28 -28.98 25.05 -19.20
CA LYS A 28 -30.02 25.00 -18.17
C LYS A 28 -29.43 24.95 -16.76
N ASN A 29 -28.18 24.56 -16.65
CA ASN A 29 -27.53 24.32 -15.37
C ASN A 29 -26.02 24.67 -15.47
N ILE A 30 -25.62 25.78 -14.85
CA ILE A 30 -24.25 26.27 -14.83
C ILE A 30 -23.29 25.27 -14.15
N PRO A 31 -23.61 24.71 -12.97
CA PRO A 31 -22.78 23.66 -12.35
C PRO A 31 -22.48 22.45 -13.24
N GLU A 32 -23.50 21.93 -13.91
CA GLU A 32 -23.35 20.77 -14.80
C GLU A 32 -22.48 21.12 -16.01
N ARG A 33 -22.70 22.33 -16.57
CA ARG A 33 -21.91 22.81 -17.70
C ARG A 33 -20.43 23.02 -17.34
N GLU A 34 -20.15 23.52 -16.14
CA GLU A 34 -18.77 23.64 -15.64
C GLU A 34 -18.12 22.28 -15.47
N ASN A 35 -18.82 21.26 -14.99
CA ASN A 35 -18.31 19.90 -14.88
C ASN A 35 -17.95 19.31 -16.26
N ILE A 36 -18.72 19.60 -17.30
CA ILE A 36 -18.42 19.17 -18.68
C ILE A 36 -17.11 19.81 -19.15
N TYR A 37 -16.91 21.11 -18.92
CA TYR A 37 -15.67 21.79 -19.28
C TYR A 37 -14.46 21.29 -18.47
N ALA A 38 -14.62 21.13 -17.17
CA ALA A 38 -13.55 20.66 -16.29
C ALA A 38 -12.98 19.30 -16.68
N THR A 39 -13.74 18.46 -17.39
CA THR A 39 -13.26 17.15 -17.89
C THR A 39 -12.36 17.26 -19.13
N GLY A 40 -12.41 18.38 -19.86
CA GLY A 40 -11.67 18.57 -21.12
C GLY A 40 -10.55 19.62 -21.08
N GLU A 41 -10.48 20.45 -20.04
CA GLU A 41 -9.54 21.55 -19.91
C GLU A 41 -8.35 21.18 -19.03
N ILE A 42 -7.13 21.51 -19.49
CA ILE A 42 -5.87 21.32 -18.71
C ILE A 42 -5.77 22.37 -17.60
N ARG A 43 -6.25 23.58 -17.89
CA ARG A 43 -6.39 24.69 -16.93
C ARG A 43 -7.86 25.05 -16.83
N LYS A 44 -8.30 25.49 -15.65
CA LYS A 44 -9.71 25.84 -15.45
C LYS A 44 -10.03 27.17 -16.11
N GLY A 45 -10.98 27.17 -17.06
CA GLY A 45 -11.59 28.39 -17.56
C GLY A 45 -12.61 28.97 -16.56
N LYS A 46 -13.16 30.15 -16.85
CA LYS A 46 -14.16 30.78 -16.02
C LYS A 46 -15.33 31.34 -16.85
N PHE A 47 -16.51 31.30 -16.29
CA PHE A 47 -17.62 32.08 -16.83
C PHE A 47 -17.37 33.54 -16.49
N SER A 48 -17.09 34.36 -17.52
CA SER A 48 -16.82 35.79 -17.33
C SER A 48 -18.11 36.61 -17.23
N THR A 49 -19.16 36.16 -17.90
CA THR A 49 -20.50 36.81 -17.92
C THR A 49 -21.55 35.72 -18.05
N VAL A 50 -22.63 35.85 -17.31
CA VAL A 50 -23.78 34.94 -17.37
C VAL A 50 -25.08 35.79 -17.32
N PHE A 51 -25.92 35.62 -18.33
CA PHE A 51 -27.24 36.22 -18.41
C PHE A 51 -28.29 35.14 -18.10
N GLU A 52 -29.10 35.39 -17.08
CA GLU A 52 -30.29 34.60 -16.79
C GLU A 52 -31.42 35.08 -17.69
N VAL A 53 -32.02 34.18 -18.47
CA VAL A 53 -33.06 34.48 -19.47
C VAL A 53 -34.23 33.51 -19.28
N PRO A 54 -35.45 33.84 -19.80
CA PRO A 54 -36.56 32.90 -19.81
C PRO A 54 -36.19 31.61 -20.53
N PHE A 55 -36.47 30.46 -19.94
CA PHE A 55 -36.06 29.16 -20.43
C PHE A 55 -36.56 28.89 -21.86
N GLU A 56 -37.77 29.27 -22.17
CA GLU A 56 -38.42 29.10 -23.48
C GLU A 56 -37.71 29.85 -24.61
N ASN A 57 -37.05 30.95 -24.31
CA ASN A 57 -36.39 31.81 -25.31
C ASN A 57 -34.88 31.45 -25.48
N MET A 58 -34.33 30.60 -24.66
CA MET A 58 -32.89 30.33 -24.63
C MET A 58 -32.31 29.81 -25.95
N ASP A 59 -33.06 28.94 -26.65
CA ASP A 59 -32.64 28.36 -27.93
C ASP A 59 -32.71 29.39 -29.07
N GLU A 60 -33.67 30.28 -29.02
CA GLU A 60 -33.87 31.37 -30.00
C GLU A 60 -32.79 32.44 -29.82
N ILE A 61 -32.52 32.83 -28.57
CA ILE A 61 -31.46 33.79 -28.22
C ILE A 61 -30.10 33.32 -28.71
N GLU A 62 -29.71 32.05 -28.44
CA GLU A 62 -28.44 31.52 -28.90
C GLU A 62 -28.34 31.57 -30.44
N ARG A 63 -29.40 31.17 -31.13
CA ARG A 63 -29.43 31.20 -32.60
C ARG A 63 -29.28 32.63 -33.14
N SER A 64 -30.04 33.57 -32.57
CA SER A 64 -29.98 34.99 -32.96
C SER A 64 -28.59 35.58 -32.73
N ILE A 65 -27.90 35.21 -31.61
CA ILE A 65 -26.50 35.60 -31.36
C ILE A 65 -25.57 35.02 -32.41
N GLN A 66 -25.77 33.76 -32.80
CA GLN A 66 -24.97 33.12 -33.83
C GLN A 66 -25.12 33.76 -35.22
N GLU A 67 -26.33 34.19 -35.55
CA GLU A 67 -26.62 34.86 -36.82
C GLU A 67 -26.09 36.29 -36.85
N GLU A 68 -26.33 37.10 -35.82
CA GLU A 68 -25.94 38.51 -35.74
C GLU A 68 -24.43 38.69 -35.67
N PHE A 69 -23.77 37.89 -34.86
CA PHE A 69 -22.32 38.00 -34.62
C PHE A 69 -21.51 37.03 -35.48
N ARG A 70 -22.01 36.59 -36.61
CA ARG A 70 -21.32 35.65 -37.51
C ARG A 70 -19.95 36.12 -37.94
N GLU A 71 -19.78 37.44 -38.14
CA GLU A 71 -18.45 38.03 -38.54
C GLU A 71 -17.43 38.00 -37.40
N LEU A 72 -17.86 37.91 -36.15
CA LEU A 72 -16.98 37.79 -35.01
C LEU A 72 -16.68 36.33 -34.62
N ASN A 73 -17.30 35.38 -35.31
CA ASN A 73 -17.09 33.95 -35.08
C ASN A 73 -15.72 33.50 -35.55
N ILE A 74 -15.00 32.80 -34.68
CA ILE A 74 -13.68 32.25 -34.95
C ILE A 74 -13.81 30.74 -35.22
N TYR A 75 -13.81 30.35 -36.49
CA TYR A 75 -14.03 29.00 -36.94
C TYR A 75 -12.79 28.38 -37.51
N TYR A 76 -12.19 27.37 -36.78
CA TYR A 76 -11.02 26.59 -37.22
C TYR A 76 -11.35 25.08 -37.40
N GLY A 77 -12.54 24.76 -37.88
CA GLY A 77 -12.93 23.39 -38.24
C GLY A 77 -13.48 22.51 -37.12
N ALA A 78 -13.53 22.98 -35.89
CA ALA A 78 -13.97 22.15 -34.75
C ALA A 78 -14.77 22.91 -33.66
N GLY A 79 -15.63 23.83 -33.99
CA GLY A 79 -16.52 24.46 -33.01
C GLY A 79 -17.08 25.78 -33.47
N THR A 80 -18.40 25.90 -33.44
CA THR A 80 -19.13 27.09 -33.91
C THR A 80 -19.39 28.11 -32.81
N GLU A 81 -18.93 27.86 -31.58
CA GLU A 81 -19.27 28.64 -30.39
C GLU A 81 -18.16 29.59 -29.94
N PHE A 82 -17.09 29.77 -30.75
CA PHE A 82 -15.96 30.64 -30.43
C PHE A 82 -16.08 31.99 -31.16
N TYR A 83 -15.86 33.06 -30.42
CA TYR A 83 -16.00 34.42 -30.92
C TYR A 83 -14.83 35.29 -30.47
N ASN A 84 -14.52 36.34 -31.24
CA ASN A 84 -13.59 37.37 -30.80
C ASN A 84 -14.14 38.01 -29.48
N LYS A 85 -13.24 38.29 -28.52
CA LYS A 85 -13.61 38.84 -27.20
C LYS A 85 -14.37 40.16 -27.25
N SER A 86 -14.34 40.90 -28.35
CA SER A 86 -15.19 42.09 -28.55
C SER A 86 -16.68 41.82 -28.42
N ILE A 87 -17.12 40.58 -28.64
CA ILE A 87 -18.52 40.17 -28.47
C ILE A 87 -18.99 40.35 -27.02
N ILE A 88 -18.12 40.33 -26.00
CA ILE A 88 -18.48 40.42 -24.58
C ILE A 88 -19.28 41.68 -24.30
N THR A 89 -18.89 42.82 -24.90
CA THR A 89 -19.56 44.12 -24.72
C THR A 89 -20.78 44.31 -25.62
N LEU A 90 -20.90 43.49 -26.66
CA LEU A 90 -21.97 43.62 -27.66
C LEU A 90 -23.19 42.77 -27.32
N ILE A 91 -23.05 41.63 -26.68
CA ILE A 91 -24.18 40.73 -26.36
C ILE A 91 -25.22 41.44 -25.48
N GLN A 92 -24.81 42.20 -24.48
CA GLN A 92 -25.70 42.91 -23.60
C GLN A 92 -26.60 43.90 -24.37
N SER A 93 -25.98 44.73 -25.22
CA SER A 93 -26.70 45.69 -26.06
C SER A 93 -27.64 44.99 -27.04
N TYR A 94 -27.22 43.81 -27.52
CA TYR A 94 -28.06 43.02 -28.44
C TYR A 94 -29.28 42.41 -27.75
N LEU A 95 -29.15 41.90 -26.54
CA LEU A 95 -30.26 41.38 -25.73
C LEU A 95 -31.31 42.51 -25.48
N ILE A 96 -30.86 43.73 -25.21
CA ILE A 96 -31.72 44.90 -25.08
C ILE A 96 -32.45 45.18 -26.40
N HIS A 97 -31.74 45.16 -27.54
CA HIS A 97 -32.27 45.38 -28.85
C HIS A 97 -33.37 44.36 -29.21
N LEU A 98 -33.18 43.09 -28.82
CA LEU A 98 -34.19 42.04 -29.00
C LEU A 98 -35.41 42.17 -28.08
N GLY A 99 -35.38 43.10 -27.12
CA GLY A 99 -36.46 43.26 -26.15
C GLY A 99 -36.60 42.08 -25.16
N ILE A 100 -35.53 41.34 -24.98
CA ILE A 100 -35.52 40.15 -24.11
C ILE A 100 -35.32 40.58 -22.66
N GLU A 101 -36.18 40.12 -21.78
CA GLU A 101 -35.99 40.29 -20.36
C GLU A 101 -34.86 39.41 -19.88
N TYR A 102 -33.76 39.98 -19.34
CA TYR A 102 -32.61 39.26 -18.82
C TYR A 102 -32.14 39.86 -17.50
N ARG A 103 -31.40 39.03 -16.73
CA ARG A 103 -30.65 39.45 -15.54
C ARG A 103 -29.20 39.04 -15.68
N GLU A 104 -28.28 40.00 -15.65
CA GLU A 104 -26.87 39.72 -15.57
C GLU A 104 -26.49 39.31 -14.14
N LEU A 105 -25.82 38.19 -13.99
CA LEU A 105 -25.36 37.68 -12.70
C LEU A 105 -24.05 38.34 -12.29
N SER A 106 -23.96 38.74 -11.03
CA SER A 106 -22.71 39.23 -10.44
C SER A 106 -21.64 38.11 -10.35
N GLU A 107 -20.36 38.47 -10.26
CA GLU A 107 -19.28 37.51 -10.11
C GLU A 107 -19.47 36.57 -8.90
N LYS A 108 -20.06 37.09 -7.81
CA LYS A 108 -20.39 36.31 -6.63
C LYS A 108 -21.47 35.26 -6.93
N GLU A 109 -22.53 35.66 -7.61
CA GLU A 109 -23.65 34.77 -8.01
C GLU A 109 -23.15 33.70 -8.98
N ILE A 110 -22.30 34.05 -9.95
CA ILE A 110 -21.65 33.10 -10.86
C ILE A 110 -20.79 32.11 -10.08
N SER A 111 -19.97 32.60 -9.15
CA SER A 111 -19.13 31.73 -8.29
C SER A 111 -19.99 30.81 -7.44
N ASP A 112 -21.09 31.30 -6.90
CA ASP A 112 -22.01 30.49 -6.08
C ASP A 112 -22.79 29.47 -6.90
N LEU A 113 -23.12 29.78 -8.17
CA LEU A 113 -23.73 28.86 -9.11
C LEU A 113 -22.74 27.78 -9.61
N VAL A 114 -21.50 28.14 -9.87
CA VAL A 114 -20.43 27.20 -10.31
C VAL A 114 -20.09 26.21 -9.21
N ARG A 115 -20.27 26.56 -7.94
CA ARG A 115 -20.18 25.60 -6.85
C ARG A 115 -21.27 24.55 -7.02
N SER A 116 -20.86 23.32 -7.32
CA SER A 116 -21.79 22.23 -7.62
C SER A 116 -22.83 22.05 -6.52
N ASP A 117 -24.04 21.62 -6.86
CA ASP A 117 -25.09 21.25 -5.89
C ASP A 117 -24.64 20.21 -4.88
N ARG A 118 -23.62 19.42 -5.23
CA ARG A 118 -22.92 18.51 -4.29
C ARG A 118 -22.24 19.26 -3.14
N GLU A 119 -21.77 20.49 -3.35
CA GLU A 119 -21.17 21.32 -2.29
C GLU A 119 -22.23 22.07 -1.48
N ARG A 120 -23.35 22.49 -2.10
CA ARG A 120 -24.43 23.21 -1.43
C ARG A 120 -25.31 22.32 -0.56
N ASN A 121 -25.59 21.10 -1.01
CA ASN A 121 -26.50 20.14 -0.35
C ASN A 121 -25.79 19.08 0.49
N ARG A 122 -24.47 19.13 0.59
CA ARG A 122 -23.81 18.35 1.65
C ARG A 122 -24.19 19.00 2.98
N PRO A 123 -24.99 18.31 3.84
CA PRO A 123 -25.05 18.72 5.22
C PRO A 123 -23.59 18.80 5.66
N LEU A 124 -23.22 19.89 6.33
CA LEU A 124 -21.98 19.97 7.09
C LEU A 124 -22.07 18.84 8.14
N VAL A 125 -21.78 17.64 7.71
CA VAL A 125 -21.54 16.52 8.60
C VAL A 125 -20.26 16.92 9.31
N LEU A 126 -20.43 17.53 10.47
CA LEU A 126 -19.35 17.76 11.41
C LEU A 126 -18.82 16.37 11.75
N TYR A 127 -17.81 15.93 11.01
CA TYR A 127 -17.09 14.73 11.32
C TYR A 127 -16.47 14.90 12.70
N LYS A 128 -17.09 14.27 13.70
CA LYS A 128 -16.55 14.24 15.05
C LYS A 128 -15.71 12.97 15.20
N PRO A 129 -14.57 13.06 15.87
CA PRO A 129 -13.79 11.87 16.18
C PRO A 129 -14.62 10.91 17.03
N ARG A 130 -14.48 9.61 16.75
CA ARG A 130 -15.00 8.54 17.62
C ARG A 130 -14.24 8.57 18.94
N VAL A 131 -14.77 7.90 19.97
CA VAL A 131 -14.14 7.83 21.32
C VAL A 131 -12.72 7.29 21.24
N ASP A 132 -12.50 6.21 20.46
CA ASP A 132 -11.20 5.61 20.23
C ASP A 132 -10.22 6.56 19.53
N GLN A 133 -10.71 7.33 18.56
CA GLN A 133 -9.92 8.33 17.83
C GLN A 133 -9.58 9.53 18.74
N SER A 134 -10.54 9.99 19.56
CA SER A 134 -10.31 11.07 20.54
C SER A 134 -9.21 10.74 21.54
N ALA A 135 -9.16 9.48 21.99
CA ALA A 135 -8.09 9.02 22.88
C ALA A 135 -6.71 9.07 22.20
N ILE A 136 -6.61 8.68 20.93
CA ILE A 136 -5.36 8.74 20.15
C ILE A 136 -4.96 10.21 19.92
N ILE A 137 -5.92 11.07 19.56
CA ILE A 137 -5.69 12.50 19.34
C ILE A 137 -5.16 13.14 20.63
N GLY A 138 -5.79 12.88 21.78
CA GLY A 138 -5.36 13.41 23.08
C GLY A 138 -3.91 13.03 23.42
N LYS A 139 -3.51 11.77 23.19
CA LYS A 139 -2.13 11.31 23.37
C LYS A 139 -1.16 12.05 22.44
N ALA A 140 -1.54 12.26 21.19
CA ALA A 140 -0.69 12.95 20.21
C ALA A 140 -0.53 14.43 20.56
N VAL A 141 -1.60 15.10 20.96
CA VAL A 141 -1.55 16.50 21.39
C VAL A 141 -0.65 16.66 22.62
N ALA A 142 -0.78 15.76 23.62
CA ALA A 142 0.10 15.77 24.79
C ALA A 142 1.57 15.54 24.42
N HIS A 143 1.85 14.55 23.55
CA HIS A 143 3.20 14.27 23.08
C HIS A 143 3.86 15.49 22.41
N PHE A 144 3.12 16.20 21.56
CA PHE A 144 3.61 17.38 20.84
C PHE A 144 3.78 18.64 21.72
N GLN A 145 3.48 18.59 23.01
CA GLN A 145 3.88 19.66 23.95
C GLN A 145 5.37 19.57 24.29
N GLU A 146 5.95 18.37 24.28
CA GLU A 146 7.33 18.10 24.70
C GLU A 146 8.24 17.67 23.55
N HIS A 147 7.67 17.18 22.45
CA HIS A 147 8.40 16.62 21.31
C HIS A 147 8.00 17.26 19.98
N ASP A 148 8.96 17.36 19.07
CA ASP A 148 8.73 17.92 17.72
C ASP A 148 8.34 16.84 16.69
N LYS A 149 8.64 15.57 16.98
CA LYS A 149 8.33 14.44 16.08
C LYS A 149 7.62 13.34 16.83
N GLY A 150 6.68 12.67 16.16
CA GLY A 150 5.97 11.53 16.74
C GLY A 150 5.48 10.55 15.70
N LEU A 151 5.40 9.27 16.08
CA LEU A 151 4.99 8.16 15.24
C LEU A 151 3.71 7.52 15.78
N LEU A 152 2.68 7.41 14.95
CA LEU A 152 1.48 6.63 15.21
C LEU A 152 1.50 5.32 14.40
N ILE A 153 1.41 4.19 15.11
CA ILE A 153 1.32 2.86 14.51
C ILE A 153 -0.11 2.37 14.66
N ILE A 154 -0.91 2.49 13.59
CA ILE A 154 -2.34 2.23 13.63
C ILE A 154 -2.77 1.42 12.41
N PRO A 155 -3.58 0.35 12.58
CA PRO A 155 -4.03 -0.50 11.47
C PRO A 155 -4.78 0.27 10.40
N CYS A 156 -4.82 -0.29 9.20
CA CYS A 156 -5.66 0.21 8.13
C CYS A 156 -7.15 0.21 8.57
N GLY A 157 -7.91 1.25 8.19
CA GLY A 157 -9.34 1.33 8.51
C GLY A 157 -9.71 2.08 9.79
N VAL A 158 -8.76 2.32 10.68
CA VAL A 158 -9.01 3.10 11.92
C VAL A 158 -9.25 4.58 11.63
N GLY A 159 -8.78 5.08 10.49
CA GLY A 159 -8.96 6.48 10.05
C GLY A 159 -7.75 7.37 10.34
N LYS A 160 -6.53 6.87 10.06
CA LYS A 160 -5.26 7.61 10.20
C LYS A 160 -5.33 9.03 9.63
N THR A 161 -5.86 9.17 8.41
CA THR A 161 -6.01 10.45 7.72
C THR A 161 -6.87 11.45 8.49
N LEU A 162 -8.00 11.01 9.04
CA LEU A 162 -8.88 11.86 9.86
C LEU A 162 -8.22 12.22 11.20
N ILE A 163 -7.63 11.23 11.88
CA ILE A 163 -6.93 11.42 13.16
C ILE A 163 -5.85 12.47 13.00
N SER A 164 -5.02 12.38 11.96
CA SER A 164 -3.94 13.34 11.73
C SER A 164 -4.43 14.77 11.49
N LEU A 165 -5.51 14.94 10.71
CA LEU A 165 -6.08 16.27 10.49
C LEU A 165 -6.77 16.85 11.74
N TRP A 166 -7.34 16.03 12.61
CA TRP A 166 -7.82 16.51 13.91
C TRP A 166 -6.67 16.89 14.85
N ILE A 167 -5.57 16.13 14.85
CA ILE A 167 -4.37 16.51 15.60
C ILE A 167 -3.85 17.88 15.14
N THR A 168 -3.79 18.12 13.80
CA THR A 168 -3.35 19.43 13.30
C THR A 168 -4.29 20.57 13.70
N LYS A 169 -5.59 20.31 13.80
CA LYS A 169 -6.57 21.28 14.30
C LYS A 169 -6.39 21.58 15.78
N GLU A 170 -6.24 20.57 16.61
CA GLU A 170 -6.02 20.75 18.06
C GLU A 170 -4.70 21.47 18.35
N LEU A 171 -3.67 21.25 17.53
CA LEU A 171 -2.38 21.96 17.62
C LEU A 171 -2.40 23.33 16.94
N VAL A 172 -3.54 23.75 16.36
CA VAL A 172 -3.72 25.04 15.66
C VAL A 172 -2.69 25.25 14.55
N SER A 173 -2.26 24.16 13.89
CA SER A 173 -1.32 24.23 12.77
C SER A 173 -1.98 24.87 11.56
N LYS A 174 -1.38 25.94 11.03
CA LYS A 174 -1.94 26.72 9.91
C LYS A 174 -1.33 26.33 8.58
N SER A 175 -0.03 26.01 8.56
CA SER A 175 0.66 25.55 7.37
C SER A 175 1.01 24.06 7.51
N ILE A 176 0.44 23.23 6.62
CA ILE A 176 0.52 21.77 6.73
C ILE A 176 1.11 21.20 5.45
N LEU A 177 2.15 20.37 5.58
CA LEU A 177 2.70 19.57 4.49
C LEU A 177 2.30 18.11 4.68
N ILE A 178 1.73 17.48 3.65
CA ILE A 178 1.32 16.09 3.66
C ILE A 178 2.09 15.33 2.58
N GLY A 179 2.85 14.31 2.99
CA GLY A 179 3.55 13.40 2.09
C GLY A 179 2.84 12.06 1.99
N VAL A 180 2.66 11.57 0.76
CA VAL A 180 2.01 10.29 0.47
C VAL A 180 2.83 9.45 -0.52
N PRO A 181 2.74 8.12 -0.50
CA PRO A 181 3.53 7.26 -1.38
C PRO A 181 3.12 7.30 -2.86
N ASN A 182 1.83 7.53 -3.16
CA ASN A 182 1.31 7.41 -4.53
C ASN A 182 0.21 8.43 -4.84
N LYS A 183 -0.12 8.55 -6.15
CA LYS A 183 -1.11 9.52 -6.64
C LYS A 183 -2.56 9.20 -6.24
N LEU A 184 -2.89 7.95 -5.96
CA LEU A 184 -4.24 7.57 -5.55
C LEU A 184 -4.57 8.15 -4.18
N LEU A 185 -3.61 8.15 -3.27
CA LEU A 185 -3.74 8.76 -1.94
C LEU A 185 -3.86 10.29 -2.01
N LEU A 186 -3.24 10.97 -2.99
CA LEU A 186 -3.40 12.42 -3.14
C LEU A 186 -4.88 12.83 -3.20
N LYS A 187 -5.66 12.14 -4.05
CA LYS A 187 -7.09 12.44 -4.19
C LYS A 187 -7.89 12.13 -2.92
N GLN A 188 -7.57 11.03 -2.27
CA GLN A 188 -8.23 10.66 -1.01
C GLN A 188 -7.96 11.70 0.09
N TRP A 189 -6.72 12.19 0.21
CA TRP A 189 -6.37 13.26 1.13
C TRP A 189 -7.08 14.56 0.80
N GLU A 190 -7.13 14.96 -0.48
CA GLU A 190 -7.86 16.13 -0.95
C GLU A 190 -9.32 16.10 -0.49
N GLU A 191 -10.02 14.98 -0.72
CA GLU A 191 -11.41 14.81 -0.30
C GLU A 191 -11.62 14.94 1.21
N VAL A 192 -10.69 14.44 2.00
CA VAL A 192 -10.77 14.50 3.47
C VAL A 192 -10.43 15.91 3.97
N ILE A 193 -9.46 16.59 3.37
CA ILE A 193 -9.10 17.98 3.70
C ILE A 193 -10.30 18.90 3.49
N LEU A 194 -10.97 18.78 2.33
CA LEU A 194 -12.16 19.57 2.04
C LEU A 194 -13.29 19.34 3.06
N LYS A 195 -13.43 18.11 3.55
CA LYS A 195 -14.41 17.76 4.60
C LYS A 195 -14.08 18.35 5.98
N ILE A 196 -12.79 18.45 6.31
CA ILE A 196 -12.33 18.85 7.65
C ILE A 196 -12.01 20.35 7.72
N TYR A 197 -11.37 20.90 6.70
CA TYR A 197 -10.92 22.30 6.66
C TYR A 197 -11.77 23.21 5.78
N GLY A 198 -12.66 22.64 4.95
CA GLY A 198 -13.49 23.43 4.04
C GLY A 198 -12.65 24.14 2.96
N ASN A 199 -12.76 25.46 2.90
CA ASN A 199 -12.13 26.29 1.86
C ASN A 199 -10.71 26.74 2.18
N ILE A 200 -9.91 25.94 2.88
CA ILE A 200 -8.50 26.27 3.07
C ILE A 200 -7.75 26.23 1.72
N PRO A 201 -6.86 27.18 1.42
CA PRO A 201 -6.00 27.08 0.25
C PRO A 201 -5.15 25.84 0.29
N TYR A 202 -5.14 25.05 -0.79
CA TYR A 202 -4.31 23.87 -0.89
C TYR A 202 -3.72 23.69 -2.29
N GLN A 203 -2.56 23.07 -2.37
CA GLN A 203 -1.88 22.73 -3.62
C GLN A 203 -1.46 21.27 -3.63
N ILE A 204 -1.75 20.58 -4.74
CA ILE A 204 -1.35 19.18 -4.97
C ILE A 204 -0.10 19.16 -5.86
N ILE A 205 1.00 18.64 -5.31
CA ILE A 205 2.26 18.56 -6.01
C ILE A 205 2.46 17.14 -6.56
N SER A 206 2.42 17.04 -7.88
CA SER A 206 2.75 15.83 -8.63
C SER A 206 3.63 16.17 -9.83
N GLY A 207 3.99 15.21 -10.68
CA GLY A 207 5.04 15.34 -11.68
C GLY A 207 5.04 16.57 -12.60
N GLY A 208 3.90 17.24 -12.82
CA GLY A 208 3.75 18.37 -13.74
C GLY A 208 3.75 19.77 -13.11
N VAL A 209 3.96 19.91 -11.78
CA VAL A 209 3.99 21.21 -11.10
C VAL A 209 5.43 21.74 -11.06
N ASP A 210 5.65 23.01 -11.39
CA ASP A 210 6.96 23.62 -11.36
C ASP A 210 7.33 24.17 -9.98
N ILE A 211 8.63 24.41 -9.72
CA ILE A 211 9.12 24.86 -8.42
C ILE A 211 8.65 26.29 -8.14
N GLU A 212 8.62 27.13 -9.16
CA GLU A 212 8.14 28.52 -9.11
C GLU A 212 6.67 28.56 -8.67
N ASP A 213 5.80 27.72 -9.25
CA ASP A 213 4.38 27.62 -8.85
C ASP A 213 4.22 27.28 -7.37
N ILE A 214 5.12 26.47 -6.81
CA ILE A 214 5.11 26.10 -5.39
C ILE A 214 5.56 27.27 -4.53
N MET A 215 6.61 28.00 -4.96
CA MET A 215 7.10 29.18 -4.24
C MET A 215 6.05 30.27 -4.19
N ASP A 216 5.41 30.56 -5.32
CA ASP A 216 4.35 31.56 -5.43
C ASP A 216 3.16 31.21 -4.51
N PHE A 217 2.72 29.97 -4.53
CA PHE A 217 1.65 29.48 -3.64
C PHE A 217 2.00 29.64 -2.16
N LEU A 218 3.21 29.27 -1.74
CA LEU A 218 3.66 29.38 -0.35
C LEU A 218 3.81 30.83 0.09
N GLN A 219 4.24 31.73 -0.79
CA GLN A 219 4.35 33.16 -0.52
C GLN A 219 2.98 33.84 -0.47
N GLU A 220 2.08 33.54 -1.39
CA GLU A 220 0.71 34.11 -1.45
C GLU A 220 -0.10 33.74 -0.20
N HIS A 221 -0.08 32.48 0.17
CA HIS A 221 -0.91 31.97 1.28
C HIS A 221 -0.19 31.94 2.63
N HIS A 222 1.09 32.24 2.63
CA HIS A 222 1.99 32.32 3.77
C HIS A 222 1.75 31.20 4.80
N LYS A 223 1.17 31.47 5.98
CA LYS A 223 0.93 30.47 7.03
C LYS A 223 -0.55 30.00 7.09
N ASN A 224 -1.25 29.90 6.00
CA ASN A 224 -2.61 29.38 5.98
C ASN A 224 -2.87 28.55 4.73
N CYS A 225 -2.16 27.42 4.62
CA CYS A 225 -2.25 26.56 3.44
C CYS A 225 -1.95 25.09 3.75
N ILE A 226 -2.40 24.22 2.84
CA ILE A 226 -2.04 22.79 2.86
C ILE A 226 -1.34 22.44 1.55
N VAL A 227 -0.16 21.84 1.63
CA VAL A 227 0.56 21.25 0.49
C VAL A 227 0.50 19.75 0.59
N ILE A 228 0.04 19.07 -0.47
CA ILE A 228 -0.01 17.62 -0.55
C ILE A 228 0.95 17.18 -1.65
N THR A 229 1.89 16.30 -1.35
CA THR A 229 2.87 15.84 -2.33
C THR A 229 3.07 14.33 -2.31
N THR A 230 3.37 13.73 -3.46
CA THR A 230 3.90 12.37 -3.45
C THR A 230 5.36 12.38 -2.99
N TYR A 231 5.80 11.30 -2.35
CA TYR A 231 7.22 11.17 -1.95
C TYR A 231 8.17 11.35 -3.14
N SER A 232 7.81 10.85 -4.32
CA SER A 232 8.61 11.02 -5.54
C SER A 232 8.70 12.48 -6.02
N SER A 233 7.75 13.34 -5.67
CA SER A 233 7.72 14.76 -6.02
C SER A 233 8.20 15.68 -4.89
N SER A 234 8.46 15.15 -3.70
CA SER A 234 8.84 15.93 -2.51
C SER A 234 10.12 16.76 -2.69
N HIS A 235 11.01 16.34 -3.59
CA HIS A 235 12.21 17.12 -3.93
C HIS A 235 11.87 18.52 -4.47
N LYS A 236 10.74 18.70 -5.16
CA LYS A 236 10.28 20.01 -5.64
C LYS A 236 9.86 20.91 -4.49
N VAL A 237 9.10 20.35 -3.52
CA VAL A 237 8.71 21.08 -2.31
C VAL A 237 9.93 21.42 -1.46
N TYR A 238 10.89 20.48 -1.37
CA TYR A 238 12.15 20.73 -0.67
C TYR A 238 12.90 21.94 -1.28
N THR A 239 13.10 21.93 -2.59
CA THR A 239 13.79 23.03 -3.29
C THR A 239 13.02 24.35 -3.13
N ALA A 240 11.71 24.35 -3.36
CA ALA A 240 10.89 25.55 -3.20
C ALA A 240 10.96 26.14 -1.79
N SER A 241 10.78 25.30 -0.75
CA SER A 241 10.82 25.73 0.65
C SER A 241 12.21 26.25 1.07
N GLN A 242 13.30 25.62 0.59
CA GLN A 242 14.66 26.09 0.87
C GLN A 242 14.92 27.45 0.22
N ASN A 243 14.51 27.66 -1.05
CA ASN A 243 14.74 28.91 -1.77
C ASN A 243 14.10 30.12 -1.08
N ILE A 244 12.96 29.93 -0.42
CA ILE A 244 12.24 31.03 0.26
C ILE A 244 12.34 30.98 1.79
N GLY A 245 13.12 30.03 2.35
CA GLY A 245 13.26 29.84 3.80
C GLY A 245 11.96 29.46 4.52
N TYR A 246 11.08 28.71 3.85
CA TYR A 246 9.76 28.36 4.39
C TYR A 246 9.81 27.17 5.35
N VAL A 247 9.18 27.30 6.50
CA VAL A 247 9.05 26.25 7.53
C VAL A 247 7.56 25.99 7.75
N PHE A 248 7.13 24.75 7.56
CA PHE A 248 5.75 24.32 7.81
C PHE A 248 5.47 24.20 9.32
N ASP A 249 4.25 24.48 9.76
CA ASP A 249 3.87 24.26 11.16
C ASP A 249 3.80 22.76 11.47
N MET A 250 3.25 21.97 10.52
CA MET A 250 3.12 20.52 10.65
C MET A 250 3.48 19.80 9.36
N LYS A 251 4.27 18.74 9.48
CA LYS A 251 4.56 17.79 8.41
C LYS A 251 3.95 16.43 8.76
N ILE A 252 3.08 15.91 7.89
CA ILE A 252 2.45 14.58 8.02
C ILE A 252 3.09 13.65 7.00
N LEU A 253 3.59 12.50 7.47
CA LEU A 253 4.18 11.45 6.65
C LEU A 253 3.23 10.23 6.65
N ASP A 254 2.39 10.10 5.62
CA ASP A 254 1.46 8.98 5.52
C ASP A 254 2.15 7.74 4.92
N GLU A 255 1.87 6.57 5.48
CA GLU A 255 2.57 5.32 5.18
C GLU A 255 4.10 5.49 5.22
N ALA A 256 4.60 6.01 6.35
CA ALA A 256 5.99 6.44 6.55
C ALA A 256 7.04 5.34 6.28
N HIS A 257 6.64 4.04 6.29
CA HIS A 257 7.50 2.92 5.94
C HIS A 257 8.03 2.97 4.49
N HIS A 258 7.43 3.79 3.60
CA HIS A 258 7.95 4.04 2.25
C HIS A 258 9.20 4.95 2.23
N LEU A 259 9.46 5.68 3.31
CA LEU A 259 10.63 6.54 3.42
C LEU A 259 11.86 5.84 4.00
N THR A 260 11.73 4.57 4.35
CA THR A 260 12.85 3.76 4.85
C THR A 260 13.90 3.53 3.77
N THR A 261 15.17 3.61 4.14
CA THR A 261 16.29 3.45 3.19
C THR A 261 17.52 2.85 3.86
N ASN A 262 18.27 2.06 3.09
CA ASN A 262 19.57 1.50 3.47
C ASN A 262 20.70 2.32 2.87
N ASN A 263 21.85 2.36 3.52
CA ASN A 263 23.12 2.83 2.98
C ASN A 263 23.14 4.31 2.56
N MET A 264 22.67 5.23 3.45
CA MET A 264 22.72 6.63 3.08
C MET A 264 23.11 7.54 4.24
N GLN A 265 24.04 8.43 3.97
CA GLN A 265 24.09 9.72 4.67
C GLN A 265 22.95 10.59 4.12
N LEU A 266 22.01 10.99 4.97
CA LEU A 266 20.81 11.71 4.55
C LEU A 266 21.15 13.00 3.79
N GLU A 267 22.25 13.64 4.16
CA GLU A 267 22.75 14.89 3.56
C GLU A 267 23.24 14.71 2.11
N GLN A 268 23.75 13.54 1.76
CA GLN A 268 24.34 13.26 0.44
C GLN A 268 23.38 12.55 -0.51
N THR A 269 22.14 12.23 -0.05
CA THR A 269 21.23 11.46 -0.90
C THR A 269 20.61 12.30 -2.01
N THR A 270 20.66 11.77 -3.24
CA THR A 270 19.96 12.29 -4.41
C THR A 270 18.59 11.62 -4.63
N LYS A 271 18.21 10.63 -3.79
CA LYS A 271 16.92 9.94 -3.94
C LYS A 271 15.77 10.89 -3.65
N LYS A 272 14.93 11.12 -4.66
CA LYS A 272 13.84 12.11 -4.64
C LYS A 272 12.85 11.92 -3.48
N TYR A 273 12.50 10.68 -3.15
CA TYR A 273 11.53 10.38 -2.11
C TYR A 273 12.05 10.67 -0.69
N VAL A 274 13.37 10.57 -0.47
CA VAL A 274 13.99 10.83 0.84
C VAL A 274 14.04 12.33 1.15
N GLN A 275 13.96 13.20 0.14
CA GLN A 275 13.95 14.65 0.33
C GLN A 275 12.78 15.10 1.22
N MET A 276 11.71 14.31 1.29
CA MET A 276 10.59 14.56 2.21
C MET A 276 11.03 14.67 3.67
N LEU A 277 12.01 13.87 4.10
CA LEU A 277 12.54 13.92 5.47
C LEU A 277 13.31 15.21 5.74
N LYS A 278 13.90 15.85 4.72
CA LYS A 278 14.69 17.08 4.83
C LYS A 278 13.86 18.36 4.86
N ILE A 279 12.59 18.34 4.46
CA ILE A 279 11.74 19.54 4.46
C ILE A 279 11.50 19.98 5.90
N SER A 280 11.78 21.26 6.18
CA SER A 280 11.68 21.84 7.52
C SER A 280 10.24 21.99 7.98
N SER A 281 9.97 21.60 9.22
CA SER A 281 8.68 21.78 9.89
C SER A 281 8.89 21.94 11.40
N LEU A 282 7.99 22.68 12.08
CA LEU A 282 8.02 22.80 13.53
C LEU A 282 7.66 21.48 14.22
N LYS A 283 6.68 20.77 13.65
CA LYS A 283 6.25 19.47 14.15
C LYS A 283 6.13 18.44 13.00
N GLN A 284 6.36 17.17 13.30
CA GLN A 284 6.23 16.09 12.34
C GLN A 284 5.44 14.93 12.93
N LEU A 285 4.38 14.52 12.25
CA LEU A 285 3.58 13.34 12.56
C LEU A 285 3.80 12.25 11.49
N SER A 286 4.37 11.14 11.89
CA SER A 286 4.57 9.98 11.05
C SER A 286 3.45 8.97 11.28
N LEU A 287 2.87 8.42 10.21
CA LEU A 287 1.76 7.47 10.24
C LEU A 287 2.17 6.18 9.54
N THR A 288 1.93 5.05 10.14
CA THR A 288 2.12 3.74 9.52
C THR A 288 1.19 2.71 10.13
N ALA A 289 0.91 1.64 9.39
CA ALA A 289 0.26 0.46 9.97
C ALA A 289 1.29 -0.53 10.52
N THR A 290 2.53 -0.52 9.99
CA THR A 290 3.55 -1.52 10.28
C THR A 290 4.93 -0.89 10.42
N ILE A 291 5.77 -1.49 11.25
CA ILE A 291 7.19 -1.12 11.36
C ILE A 291 7.97 -1.90 10.30
N LYS A 292 8.79 -1.18 9.54
CA LYS A 292 9.74 -1.77 8.60
C LYS A 292 11.15 -1.57 9.13
N GLN A 293 11.70 -2.63 9.67
CA GLN A 293 13.10 -2.65 10.08
C GLN A 293 13.97 -3.06 8.89
N LEU A 294 15.02 -2.31 8.66
CA LEU A 294 15.99 -2.59 7.62
C LEU A 294 17.31 -3.00 8.27
N GLU A 295 17.96 -4.01 7.71
CA GLU A 295 19.28 -4.43 8.16
C GLU A 295 20.37 -3.66 7.44
N THR A 296 21.47 -3.33 8.16
CA THR A 296 22.65 -2.78 7.53
C THR A 296 23.41 -3.90 6.86
N THR A 297 23.63 -3.77 5.55
CA THR A 297 24.58 -4.58 4.80
C THR A 297 25.97 -3.96 4.75
N ASN A 298 26.11 -2.70 5.25
CA ASN A 298 27.35 -1.94 5.24
C ASN A 298 27.58 -1.30 6.62
N PRO A 299 28.71 -1.56 7.30
CA PRO A 299 29.02 -1.00 8.63
C PRO A 299 29.02 0.53 8.69
N ASP A 300 29.33 1.20 7.58
CA ASP A 300 29.37 2.67 7.46
C ASP A 300 28.06 3.26 6.92
N GLY A 301 27.04 2.41 6.66
CA GLY A 301 25.77 2.82 6.08
C GLY A 301 24.73 3.17 7.15
N LEU A 302 24.17 4.39 7.08
CA LEU A 302 23.04 4.77 7.89
C LEU A 302 21.79 3.99 7.45
N VAL A 303 21.15 3.32 8.39
CA VAL A 303 19.84 2.68 8.18
C VAL A 303 18.76 3.56 8.74
N VAL A 304 17.87 4.01 7.87
CA VAL A 304 16.67 4.74 8.24
C VAL A 304 15.49 3.78 8.22
N SER A 305 15.27 3.08 9.34
CA SER A 305 14.04 2.32 9.59
C SER A 305 12.94 3.26 10.08
N ASN A 306 11.68 2.92 9.89
CA ASN A 306 10.59 3.81 10.33
C ASN A 306 10.29 3.74 11.84
N ASP A 307 11.04 2.99 12.60
CA ASP A 307 11.10 3.03 14.07
C ASP A 307 12.28 3.88 14.60
N ASN A 308 13.06 4.48 13.72
CA ASN A 308 14.14 5.40 14.12
C ASN A 308 13.52 6.73 14.56
N ALA A 309 13.60 7.00 15.89
CA ALA A 309 13.00 8.19 16.50
C ALA A 309 13.59 9.51 15.98
N GLU A 310 14.85 9.53 15.56
CA GLU A 310 15.50 10.72 15.01
C GLU A 310 14.79 11.23 13.74
N TYR A 311 14.34 10.31 12.87
CA TYR A 311 13.69 10.66 11.60
C TYR A 311 12.17 10.66 11.66
N PHE A 312 11.56 9.73 12.41
CA PHE A 312 10.11 9.54 12.42
C PHE A 312 9.43 9.91 13.72
N GLY A 313 10.20 10.19 14.77
CA GLY A 313 9.70 10.50 16.10
C GLY A 313 9.49 9.26 16.97
N GLU A 314 9.33 9.49 18.29
CA GLU A 314 8.97 8.43 19.23
C GLU A 314 7.53 7.94 19.01
N ILE A 315 7.27 6.70 19.45
CA ILE A 315 5.94 6.11 19.29
C ILE A 315 4.96 6.77 20.25
N ILE A 316 4.02 7.52 19.73
CA ILE A 316 2.91 8.15 20.48
C ILE A 316 1.91 7.10 20.96
N ASP A 317 1.45 6.26 20.04
CA ASP A 317 0.51 5.17 20.33
C ASP A 317 0.65 4.04 19.33
N ARG A 318 0.41 2.82 19.78
CA ARG A 318 0.41 1.62 18.95
C ARG A 318 -0.88 0.86 19.16
N LYS A 319 -1.57 0.54 18.05
CA LYS A 319 -2.77 -0.30 18.01
C LYS A 319 -2.53 -1.46 17.04
N CYS A 320 -2.88 -2.67 17.46
CA CYS A 320 -2.81 -3.86 16.61
C CYS A 320 -4.17 -4.13 15.92
N LEU A 321 -4.17 -5.04 14.96
CA LEU A 321 -5.37 -5.44 14.22
C LEU A 321 -6.44 -6.01 15.15
N LEU A 322 -6.05 -6.88 16.10
CA LEU A 322 -6.99 -7.47 17.05
C LEU A 322 -7.74 -6.42 17.85
N TRP A 323 -7.05 -5.35 18.27
CA TRP A 323 -7.71 -4.21 18.90
C TRP A 323 -8.78 -3.58 17.99
N ALA A 324 -8.49 -3.37 16.70
CA ALA A 324 -9.44 -2.77 15.76
C ALA A 324 -10.66 -3.69 15.50
N ILE A 325 -10.47 -5.01 15.49
CA ILE A 325 -11.54 -5.99 15.39
C ILE A 325 -12.42 -5.95 16.65
N ASN A 326 -11.82 -6.00 17.85
CA ASN A 326 -12.53 -5.98 19.14
C ASN A 326 -13.31 -4.67 19.34
N GLN A 327 -12.78 -3.54 18.87
CA GLN A 327 -13.50 -2.26 18.83
C GLN A 327 -14.54 -2.19 17.70
N LYS A 328 -14.71 -3.26 16.95
CA LYS A 328 -15.63 -3.33 15.81
C LYS A 328 -15.40 -2.21 14.77
N ILE A 329 -14.15 -1.78 14.59
CA ILE A 329 -13.76 -0.77 13.61
C ILE A 329 -13.59 -1.40 12.23
N VAL A 330 -13.02 -2.60 12.17
CA VAL A 330 -12.86 -3.42 10.98
C VAL A 330 -13.61 -4.75 11.13
N CYS A 331 -13.85 -5.45 10.03
CA CYS A 331 -14.41 -6.80 10.04
C CYS A 331 -13.38 -7.81 10.54
N ASP A 332 -13.86 -8.89 11.13
CA ASP A 332 -13.04 -10.05 11.41
C ASP A 332 -12.70 -10.81 10.13
N TYR A 333 -11.78 -11.77 10.20
CA TYR A 333 -11.30 -12.50 9.03
C TYR A 333 -11.09 -13.99 9.32
N VAL A 334 -11.00 -14.77 8.24
CA VAL A 334 -10.63 -16.18 8.26
C VAL A 334 -9.57 -16.43 7.21
N ILE A 335 -8.57 -17.25 7.53
CA ILE A 335 -7.54 -17.71 6.58
C ILE A 335 -7.94 -19.10 6.11
N GLN A 336 -8.20 -19.23 4.81
CA GLN A 336 -8.63 -20.45 4.15
C GLN A 336 -7.51 -20.98 3.27
N THR A 337 -6.82 -22.02 3.72
CA THR A 337 -5.86 -22.76 2.89
C THR A 337 -6.64 -23.76 2.04
N ILE A 338 -6.62 -23.55 0.73
CA ILE A 338 -7.41 -24.36 -0.22
C ILE A 338 -6.55 -25.44 -0.83
N ILE A 339 -7.00 -26.70 -0.69
CA ILE A 339 -6.38 -27.89 -1.27
C ILE A 339 -7.37 -28.50 -2.26
N ALA A 340 -6.93 -28.72 -3.48
CA ALA A 340 -7.74 -29.44 -4.48
C ALA A 340 -7.53 -30.96 -4.39
N ASN A 341 -8.55 -31.72 -4.79
CA ASN A 341 -8.37 -33.13 -5.06
C ASN A 341 -7.32 -33.32 -6.16
N GLU A 342 -6.26 -34.08 -5.86
CA GLU A 342 -5.07 -34.18 -6.71
C GLU A 342 -5.37 -34.83 -8.06
N GLU A 343 -6.10 -35.95 -8.07
CA GLU A 343 -6.46 -36.65 -9.32
C GLU A 343 -7.32 -35.78 -10.23
N GLN A 344 -8.30 -35.07 -9.65
CA GLN A 344 -9.15 -34.17 -10.41
C GLN A 344 -8.36 -32.98 -10.94
N LEU A 345 -7.47 -32.41 -10.12
CA LEU A 345 -6.63 -31.29 -10.52
C LEU A 345 -5.71 -31.68 -11.68
N GLU A 346 -4.97 -32.78 -11.56
CA GLU A 346 -4.04 -33.24 -12.61
C GLU A 346 -4.79 -33.59 -13.92
N SER A 347 -5.98 -34.17 -13.82
CA SER A 347 -6.84 -34.42 -14.99
C SER A 347 -7.19 -33.13 -15.74
N GLN A 348 -7.56 -32.06 -15.02
CA GLN A 348 -7.88 -30.76 -15.63
C GLN A 348 -6.64 -30.04 -16.17
N LEU A 349 -5.54 -30.11 -15.45
CA LEU A 349 -4.27 -29.51 -15.89
C LEU A 349 -3.79 -30.17 -17.20
N ALA A 350 -3.90 -31.48 -17.31
CA ALA A 350 -3.58 -32.21 -18.52
C ALA A 350 -4.52 -31.81 -19.69
N ARG A 351 -5.82 -31.66 -19.42
CA ARG A 351 -6.81 -31.22 -20.42
C ARG A 351 -6.47 -29.84 -20.99
N PHE A 352 -6.06 -28.89 -20.15
CA PHE A 352 -5.69 -27.54 -20.56
C PHE A 352 -4.20 -27.40 -20.91
N ARG A 353 -3.44 -28.50 -20.90
CA ARG A 353 -1.98 -28.55 -21.18
C ARG A 353 -1.17 -27.62 -20.27
N ILE A 354 -1.54 -27.54 -19.01
CA ILE A 354 -0.84 -26.76 -18.00
C ILE A 354 0.20 -27.66 -17.33
N ILE A 355 1.47 -27.37 -17.57
CA ILE A 355 2.59 -28.23 -17.12
C ILE A 355 3.38 -27.54 -16.00
N GLU A 356 3.64 -26.22 -16.16
CA GLU A 356 4.48 -25.46 -15.24
C GLU A 356 3.84 -25.35 -13.85
N GLU A 357 4.60 -25.61 -12.82
CA GLU A 357 4.15 -25.58 -11.42
C GLU A 357 3.51 -24.23 -11.03
N ASN A 358 4.08 -23.14 -11.52
CA ASN A 358 3.51 -21.83 -11.25
C ASN A 358 2.15 -21.65 -11.91
N ASP A 359 2.00 -22.12 -13.14
CA ASP A 359 0.74 -22.07 -13.89
C ASP A 359 -0.34 -22.95 -13.25
N LYS A 360 0.04 -24.10 -12.66
CA LYS A 360 -0.86 -24.93 -11.86
C LYS A 360 -1.42 -24.16 -10.65
N ARG A 361 -0.56 -23.38 -9.94
CA ARG A 361 -1.00 -22.54 -8.82
C ARG A 361 -1.92 -21.41 -9.25
N LEU A 362 -1.61 -20.77 -10.38
CA LEU A 362 -2.46 -19.71 -10.94
C LEU A 362 -3.82 -20.26 -11.38
N PHE A 363 -3.85 -21.43 -12.02
CA PHE A 363 -5.09 -22.11 -12.40
C PHE A 363 -5.95 -22.43 -11.16
N LEU A 364 -5.36 -23.04 -10.15
CA LEU A 364 -6.07 -23.36 -8.89
C LEU A 364 -6.58 -22.08 -8.21
N SER A 365 -5.82 -20.99 -8.26
CA SER A 365 -6.23 -19.71 -7.69
C SER A 365 -7.44 -19.12 -8.43
N ALA A 366 -7.45 -19.19 -9.76
CA ALA A 366 -8.59 -18.78 -10.57
C ALA A 366 -9.82 -19.66 -10.29
N PHE A 367 -9.63 -20.97 -10.19
CA PHE A 367 -10.69 -21.94 -9.89
C PHE A 367 -11.30 -21.68 -8.51
N ALA A 368 -10.47 -21.58 -7.45
CA ALA A 368 -10.94 -21.32 -6.09
C ALA A 368 -11.70 -19.99 -5.97
N SER A 369 -11.25 -18.96 -6.70
CA SER A 369 -11.92 -17.65 -6.74
C SER A 369 -13.32 -17.75 -7.37
N LEU A 370 -13.42 -18.40 -8.51
CA LEU A 370 -14.70 -18.62 -9.20
C LEU A 370 -15.64 -19.49 -8.37
N LYS A 371 -15.12 -20.58 -7.76
CA LYS A 371 -15.91 -21.45 -6.88
C LYS A 371 -16.45 -20.70 -5.68
N SER A 372 -15.63 -19.86 -5.05
CA SER A 372 -16.05 -19.04 -3.90
C SER A 372 -17.21 -18.08 -4.25
N ILE A 373 -17.20 -17.47 -5.45
CA ILE A 373 -18.32 -16.65 -5.92
C ILE A 373 -19.52 -17.50 -6.28
N PHE A 374 -19.31 -18.59 -7.03
CA PHE A 374 -20.38 -19.45 -7.52
C PHE A 374 -21.22 -20.04 -6.40
N GLU A 375 -20.57 -20.42 -5.30
CA GLU A 375 -21.24 -20.96 -4.11
C GLU A 375 -21.75 -19.87 -3.14
N GLY A 376 -21.59 -18.59 -3.48
CA GLY A 376 -22.11 -17.47 -2.71
C GLY A 376 -21.29 -17.13 -1.47
N HIS A 377 -20.05 -17.62 -1.36
CA HIS A 377 -19.16 -17.31 -0.23
C HIS A 377 -18.48 -15.95 -0.37
N SER A 378 -18.26 -15.50 -1.60
CA SER A 378 -17.66 -14.19 -1.88
C SER A 378 -18.39 -13.49 -3.02
N HIS A 379 -18.30 -12.16 -3.08
CA HIS A 379 -18.89 -11.33 -4.12
C HIS A 379 -17.83 -10.58 -4.91
N HIS A 380 -16.87 -9.96 -4.21
CA HIS A 380 -15.79 -9.18 -4.79
C HIS A 380 -14.45 -9.65 -4.25
N LEU A 381 -13.56 -10.04 -5.15
CA LEU A 381 -12.24 -10.57 -4.81
C LEU A 381 -11.11 -9.80 -5.48
N LEU A 382 -9.98 -9.66 -4.77
CA LEU A 382 -8.69 -9.33 -5.36
C LEU A 382 -7.80 -10.57 -5.39
N ILE A 383 -7.19 -10.85 -6.54
CA ILE A 383 -6.18 -11.91 -6.67
C ILE A 383 -4.82 -11.24 -6.85
N TYR A 384 -3.93 -11.44 -5.89
CA TYR A 384 -2.57 -10.92 -5.93
C TYR A 384 -1.62 -11.89 -6.60
N SER A 385 -0.81 -11.38 -7.52
CA SER A 385 0.28 -12.09 -8.20
C SER A 385 1.59 -11.31 -8.14
N ASN A 386 2.71 -11.96 -8.44
CA ASN A 386 4.05 -11.37 -8.31
C ASN A 386 4.44 -10.47 -9.49
N ASN A 387 3.85 -10.68 -10.66
CA ASN A 387 4.15 -9.93 -11.87
C ASN A 387 2.92 -9.77 -12.77
N LYS A 388 3.04 -8.91 -13.80
CA LYS A 388 1.95 -8.60 -14.72
C LYS A 388 1.54 -9.79 -15.59
N ASP A 389 2.51 -10.60 -16.01
CA ASP A 389 2.24 -11.75 -16.86
C ASP A 389 1.41 -12.79 -16.12
N ASN A 390 1.71 -13.06 -14.85
CA ASN A 390 0.93 -13.94 -13.99
C ASN A 390 -0.47 -13.37 -13.71
N SER A 391 -0.59 -12.05 -13.53
CA SER A 391 -1.89 -11.40 -13.42
C SER A 391 -2.75 -11.56 -14.68
N LEU A 392 -2.15 -11.45 -15.86
CA LEU A 392 -2.83 -11.70 -17.14
C LEU A 392 -3.18 -13.19 -17.34
N LYS A 393 -2.28 -14.11 -16.97
CA LYS A 393 -2.56 -15.55 -16.98
C LYS A 393 -3.76 -15.91 -16.10
N LEU A 394 -3.89 -15.32 -14.92
CA LEU A 394 -5.06 -15.49 -14.04
C LEU A 394 -6.35 -15.09 -14.76
N VAL A 395 -6.39 -13.96 -15.46
CA VAL A 395 -7.55 -13.55 -16.26
C VAL A 395 -7.84 -14.55 -17.40
N GLN A 396 -6.81 -15.11 -18.03
CA GLN A 396 -6.96 -16.14 -19.04
C GLN A 396 -7.58 -17.43 -18.47
N TYR A 397 -7.11 -17.88 -17.29
CA TYR A 397 -7.67 -19.07 -16.64
C TYR A 397 -9.11 -18.84 -16.18
N ILE A 398 -9.45 -17.65 -15.66
CA ILE A 398 -10.85 -17.29 -15.37
C ILE A 398 -11.70 -17.40 -16.65
N ARG A 399 -11.21 -16.85 -17.77
CA ARG A 399 -11.93 -16.91 -19.06
C ARG A 399 -12.10 -18.33 -19.56
N ILE A 400 -11.08 -19.18 -19.47
CA ILE A 400 -11.13 -20.59 -19.85
C ILE A 400 -12.18 -21.33 -19.02
N LEU A 401 -12.17 -21.16 -17.70
CA LEU A 401 -13.10 -21.84 -16.79
C LEU A 401 -14.55 -21.40 -17.01
N LEU A 402 -14.80 -20.16 -17.35
CA LEU A 402 -16.13 -19.65 -17.71
C LEU A 402 -16.56 -20.14 -19.10
N GLY A 403 -15.64 -20.11 -20.09
CA GLY A 403 -15.89 -20.54 -21.46
C GLY A 403 -16.14 -22.04 -21.58
N ASP A 404 -15.52 -22.85 -20.72
CA ASP A 404 -15.69 -24.32 -20.68
C ASP A 404 -16.86 -24.77 -19.77
N ASN A 405 -17.69 -23.84 -19.36
CA ASN A 405 -18.87 -24.03 -18.51
C ASN A 405 -18.57 -24.72 -17.14
N TYR A 406 -17.37 -24.52 -16.58
CA TYR A 406 -17.13 -24.94 -15.20
C TYR A 406 -17.98 -24.15 -14.22
N PHE A 407 -18.07 -22.83 -14.48
CA PHE A 407 -18.88 -21.92 -13.68
C PHE A 407 -19.76 -21.08 -14.60
N ARG A 408 -21.01 -20.90 -14.23
CA ARG A 408 -21.91 -19.96 -14.88
C ARG A 408 -22.32 -18.89 -13.86
N ILE A 409 -21.61 -17.77 -13.87
CA ILE A 409 -21.81 -16.65 -12.95
C ILE A 409 -22.31 -15.45 -13.78
N PRO A 410 -23.64 -15.19 -13.80
CA PRO A 410 -24.18 -14.01 -14.46
C PRO A 410 -23.63 -12.71 -13.83
N GLU A 411 -23.42 -11.69 -14.65
CA GLU A 411 -22.99 -10.35 -14.20
C GLU A 411 -21.62 -10.35 -13.47
N LEU A 412 -20.75 -11.35 -13.76
CA LEU A 412 -19.38 -11.33 -13.27
C LEU A 412 -18.53 -10.38 -14.10
N TYR A 413 -17.98 -9.38 -13.45
CA TYR A 413 -16.90 -8.55 -13.99
C TYR A 413 -15.54 -9.11 -13.59
N PHE A 414 -14.61 -9.22 -14.53
CA PHE A 414 -13.23 -9.58 -14.20
C PHE A 414 -12.24 -8.87 -15.12
N SER A 415 -11.12 -8.44 -14.55
CA SER A 415 -10.07 -7.73 -15.27
C SER A 415 -8.73 -7.83 -14.54
N ASN A 416 -7.63 -7.56 -15.25
CA ASN A 416 -6.37 -7.27 -14.60
C ASN A 416 -6.22 -5.77 -14.34
N TYR A 417 -5.43 -5.42 -13.32
CA TYR A 417 -5.13 -4.05 -12.97
C TYR A 417 -3.64 -3.90 -12.63
N HIS A 418 -2.99 -2.87 -13.18
CA HIS A 418 -1.62 -2.51 -12.81
C HIS A 418 -1.37 -1.00 -12.91
N SER A 419 -0.36 -0.52 -12.19
CA SER A 419 -0.06 0.91 -12.02
C SER A 419 0.39 1.62 -13.31
N GLU A 420 0.82 0.89 -14.34
CA GLU A 420 1.29 1.46 -15.61
C GLU A 420 0.16 1.69 -16.63
N MET A 421 -1.05 1.24 -16.34
CA MET A 421 -2.22 1.55 -17.17
C MET A 421 -2.52 3.05 -17.16
N LYS A 422 -3.12 3.55 -18.24
CA LYS A 422 -3.55 4.94 -18.31
C LYS A 422 -4.61 5.22 -17.22
N LEU A 423 -4.55 6.38 -16.59
CA LEU A 423 -5.48 6.76 -15.51
C LEU A 423 -6.97 6.59 -15.88
N LYS A 424 -7.34 6.86 -17.13
CA LYS A 424 -8.71 6.69 -17.64
C LYS A 424 -9.11 5.21 -17.61
N GLU A 425 -8.23 4.33 -17.99
CA GLU A 425 -8.44 2.89 -17.99
C GLU A 425 -8.52 2.34 -16.56
N GLN A 426 -7.58 2.74 -15.69
CA GLN A 426 -7.62 2.39 -14.26
C GLN A 426 -8.96 2.77 -13.62
N LYS A 427 -9.44 4.01 -13.86
CA LYS A 427 -10.74 4.47 -13.35
C LYS A 427 -11.89 3.63 -13.88
N LYS A 428 -11.88 3.30 -15.19
CA LYS A 428 -12.91 2.47 -15.81
C LYS A 428 -12.97 1.07 -15.20
N ILE A 429 -11.81 0.43 -14.98
CA ILE A 429 -11.73 -0.90 -14.35
C ILE A 429 -12.32 -0.86 -12.94
N ILE A 430 -11.91 0.13 -12.14
CA ILE A 430 -12.38 0.30 -10.76
C ILE A 430 -13.90 0.53 -10.75
N SER A 431 -14.43 1.49 -11.52
CA SER A 431 -15.89 1.77 -11.53
C SER A 431 -16.69 0.54 -12.00
N SER A 432 -16.23 -0.14 -13.05
CA SER A 432 -16.92 -1.35 -13.53
C SER A 432 -16.91 -2.49 -12.51
N PHE A 433 -15.84 -2.61 -11.72
CA PHE A 433 -15.75 -3.58 -10.65
C PHE A 433 -16.67 -3.22 -9.46
N GLU A 434 -16.70 -1.94 -9.10
CA GLU A 434 -17.54 -1.44 -7.99
C GLU A 434 -19.03 -1.51 -8.29
N GLU A 435 -19.42 -1.33 -9.56
CA GLU A 435 -20.81 -1.38 -10.03
C GLU A 435 -21.30 -2.81 -10.28
N ALA A 436 -20.38 -3.75 -10.49
CA ALA A 436 -20.73 -5.13 -10.78
C ALA A 436 -21.35 -5.84 -9.57
N LYS A 437 -22.24 -6.79 -9.83
CA LYS A 437 -22.80 -7.65 -8.78
C LYS A 437 -21.76 -8.60 -8.19
N PHE A 438 -20.91 -9.14 -9.07
CA PHE A 438 -19.78 -9.98 -8.72
C PHE A 438 -18.53 -9.47 -9.43
N GLY A 439 -17.38 -9.48 -8.76
CA GLY A 439 -16.17 -8.94 -9.33
C GLY A 439 -14.88 -9.68 -8.95
N ILE A 440 -13.98 -9.81 -9.94
CA ILE A 440 -12.61 -10.28 -9.71
C ILE A 440 -11.64 -9.31 -10.37
N ILE A 441 -10.71 -8.76 -9.58
CA ILE A 441 -9.55 -8.03 -10.12
C ILE A 441 -8.30 -8.83 -9.80
N THR A 442 -7.50 -9.12 -10.82
CA THR A 442 -6.14 -9.63 -10.66
C THR A 442 -5.16 -8.47 -10.68
N CYS A 443 -4.21 -8.41 -9.77
CA CYS A 443 -3.28 -7.28 -9.69
C CYS A 443 -1.92 -7.67 -9.10
N VAL A 444 -0.92 -6.80 -9.36
CA VAL A 444 0.42 -6.91 -8.80
C VAL A 444 0.58 -5.85 -7.72
N TYR A 445 0.26 -6.18 -6.48
CA TYR A 445 0.38 -5.29 -5.31
C TYR A 445 -0.25 -3.89 -5.48
N CYS A 446 -1.04 -3.71 -6.51
CA CYS A 446 -1.85 -2.53 -6.72
C CYS A 446 -3.11 -2.60 -5.85
N LEU A 447 -3.76 -1.48 -5.62
CA LEU A 447 -4.93 -1.39 -4.75
C LEU A 447 -4.65 -1.81 -3.29
N GLY A 448 -3.38 -2.04 -2.95
CA GLY A 448 -2.92 -2.29 -1.59
C GLY A 448 -2.98 -1.06 -0.68
N GLU A 449 -2.99 0.17 -1.26
CA GLU A 449 -3.04 1.44 -0.55
C GLU A 449 -3.93 2.44 -1.27
N GLY A 450 -4.68 3.25 -0.52
CA GLY A 450 -5.44 4.37 -1.06
C GLY A 450 -6.74 4.04 -1.80
N TRP A 451 -7.21 2.79 -1.84
CA TRP A 451 -8.52 2.42 -2.38
C TRP A 451 -9.42 1.88 -1.27
N ASP A 452 -10.66 2.34 -1.21
CA ASP A 452 -11.63 1.96 -0.19
C ASP A 452 -12.91 1.42 -0.84
N PHE A 453 -13.13 0.11 -0.72
CA PHE A 453 -14.31 -0.56 -1.25
C PHE A 453 -14.90 -1.52 -0.20
N PRO A 454 -15.93 -1.10 0.55
CA PRO A 454 -16.51 -1.88 1.63
C PRO A 454 -17.15 -3.22 1.21
N LEU A 455 -17.53 -3.36 -0.07
CA LEU A 455 -18.10 -4.59 -0.61
C LEU A 455 -17.04 -5.67 -0.89
N LEU A 456 -15.75 -5.31 -0.96
CA LEU A 456 -14.66 -6.27 -1.10
C LEU A 456 -14.68 -7.23 0.09
N ASP A 457 -14.85 -8.52 -0.14
CA ASP A 457 -15.03 -9.52 0.92
C ASP A 457 -14.00 -10.65 0.91
N ALA A 458 -13.18 -10.76 -0.14
CA ALA A 458 -12.08 -11.73 -0.17
C ALA A 458 -10.82 -11.20 -0.85
N VAL A 459 -9.69 -11.78 -0.44
CA VAL A 459 -8.39 -11.64 -1.12
C VAL A 459 -7.76 -13.00 -1.32
N VAL A 460 -7.10 -13.19 -2.45
CA VAL A 460 -6.45 -14.44 -2.83
C VAL A 460 -4.97 -14.18 -3.08
N PHE A 461 -4.11 -14.94 -2.44
CA PHE A 461 -2.68 -14.92 -2.71
C PHE A 461 -2.33 -16.11 -3.62
N SER A 462 -2.17 -15.84 -4.91
CA SER A 462 -1.86 -16.90 -5.88
C SER A 462 -0.42 -17.40 -5.78
N GLU A 463 0.50 -16.54 -5.33
CA GLU A 463 1.93 -16.81 -5.25
C GLU A 463 2.52 -16.33 -3.92
N ASN A 464 3.77 -16.73 -3.64
CA ASN A 464 4.51 -16.22 -2.48
C ASN A 464 4.78 -14.72 -2.63
N MET A 465 4.59 -13.99 -1.55
CA MET A 465 4.90 -12.56 -1.47
C MET A 465 6.25 -12.36 -0.76
N SER A 466 7.07 -11.48 -1.31
CA SER A 466 8.39 -11.18 -0.75
C SER A 466 8.38 -10.07 0.32
N SER A 467 7.27 -9.35 0.47
CA SER A 467 7.19 -8.19 1.38
C SER A 467 6.17 -8.41 2.48
N ASN A 468 6.65 -8.48 3.72
CA ASN A 468 5.85 -8.66 4.92
C ASN A 468 4.72 -7.63 5.07
N ILE A 469 5.07 -6.36 4.85
CA ILE A 469 4.11 -5.25 4.95
C ILE A 469 2.99 -5.39 3.91
N ARG A 470 3.34 -5.78 2.68
CA ARG A 470 2.35 -5.95 1.61
C ARG A 470 1.39 -7.09 1.90
N ILE A 471 1.84 -8.16 2.57
CA ILE A 471 0.97 -9.27 2.98
C ILE A 471 -0.15 -8.75 3.88
N VAL A 472 0.19 -8.06 4.96
CA VAL A 472 -0.79 -7.56 5.93
C VAL A 472 -1.72 -6.52 5.28
N GLN A 473 -1.16 -5.57 4.55
CA GLN A 473 -1.95 -4.52 3.88
C GLN A 473 -2.90 -5.10 2.83
N SER A 474 -2.45 -6.08 2.04
CA SER A 474 -3.28 -6.75 1.04
C SER A 474 -4.37 -7.59 1.69
N ALA A 475 -4.03 -8.37 2.72
CA ALA A 475 -4.98 -9.19 3.47
C ALA A 475 -6.10 -8.35 4.09
N LEU A 476 -5.76 -7.18 4.63
CA LEU A 476 -6.70 -6.32 5.33
C LEU A 476 -7.54 -5.42 4.42
N ARG A 477 -7.34 -5.45 3.09
CA ARG A 477 -8.18 -4.65 2.18
C ARG A 477 -9.65 -5.00 2.27
N ALA A 478 -9.95 -6.27 2.35
CA ALA A 478 -11.32 -6.74 2.46
C ALA A 478 -11.94 -6.54 3.87
N SER A 479 -11.15 -6.14 4.88
CA SER A 479 -11.64 -6.00 6.26
C SER A 479 -12.42 -4.71 6.53
N ARG A 480 -12.70 -3.90 5.50
CA ARG A 480 -13.55 -2.71 5.62
C ARG A 480 -14.98 -3.11 5.99
N LYS A 481 -15.57 -2.40 6.93
CA LYS A 481 -16.98 -2.61 7.29
C LYS A 481 -17.89 -2.20 6.16
N ASN A 482 -18.86 -3.06 5.91
CA ASN A 482 -20.01 -2.74 5.09
C ASN A 482 -21.22 -2.49 6.01
N LYS A 483 -21.86 -1.32 5.87
CA LYS A 483 -23.06 -0.97 6.65
C LYS A 483 -24.23 -1.89 6.34
N ASP A 484 -24.33 -2.35 5.10
CA ASP A 484 -25.40 -3.21 4.60
C ASP A 484 -25.14 -4.70 4.92
N ALA A 485 -23.93 -5.06 5.32
CA ALA A 485 -23.54 -6.40 5.72
C ALA A 485 -22.68 -6.37 7.01
N PRO A 486 -23.27 -6.06 8.17
CA PRO A 486 -22.52 -5.88 9.43
C PRO A 486 -21.84 -7.18 9.93
N ALA A 487 -22.34 -8.34 9.51
CA ALA A 487 -21.79 -9.67 9.83
C ALA A 487 -20.73 -10.14 8.82
N LYS A 488 -20.23 -9.25 7.96
CA LYS A 488 -19.20 -9.58 6.97
C LYS A 488 -17.94 -10.10 7.67
N ILE A 489 -17.44 -11.25 7.22
CA ILE A 489 -16.16 -11.83 7.58
C ILE A 489 -15.29 -11.85 6.33
N THR A 490 -14.08 -11.31 6.45
CA THR A 490 -13.12 -11.26 5.35
C THR A 490 -12.49 -12.62 5.12
N LYS A 491 -12.36 -13.06 3.88
CA LYS A 491 -11.67 -14.30 3.52
C LYS A 491 -10.29 -14.01 2.94
N ILE A 492 -9.29 -14.62 3.53
CA ILE A 492 -7.91 -14.64 3.01
C ILE A 492 -7.70 -16.05 2.46
N ILE A 493 -7.71 -16.16 1.14
CA ILE A 493 -7.69 -17.44 0.44
C ILE A 493 -6.27 -17.75 -0.04
N LEU A 494 -5.76 -18.92 0.36
CA LEU A 494 -4.40 -19.39 0.07
C LEU A 494 -4.48 -20.72 -0.68
N PRO A 495 -4.65 -20.73 -2.01
CA PRO A 495 -4.63 -21.95 -2.79
C PRO A 495 -3.22 -22.57 -2.80
N ILE A 496 -3.13 -23.87 -2.57
CA ILE A 496 -1.88 -24.62 -2.54
C ILE A 496 -2.00 -25.92 -3.35
N LEU A 497 -0.91 -26.35 -3.95
CA LEU A 497 -0.83 -27.66 -4.57
C LEU A 497 -0.64 -28.71 -3.48
N ASN A 498 -1.58 -29.69 -3.42
CA ASN A 498 -1.49 -30.75 -2.43
C ASN A 498 -0.38 -31.73 -2.85
N ARG A 499 0.71 -31.74 -2.09
CA ARG A 499 1.73 -32.80 -2.15
C ARG A 499 1.75 -33.47 -0.80
N GLU A 500 1.98 -34.77 -0.76
CA GLU A 500 1.90 -35.58 0.46
C GLU A 500 2.72 -35.01 1.62
N ASP A 501 3.80 -34.27 1.32
CA ASP A 501 4.74 -33.70 2.30
C ASP A 501 4.66 -32.18 2.49
N TRP A 502 3.62 -31.50 1.92
CA TRP A 502 3.63 -30.02 1.92
C TRP A 502 3.74 -29.39 3.32
N LEU A 503 3.21 -30.06 4.35
CA LEU A 503 3.35 -29.60 5.75
C LEU A 503 4.68 -30.00 6.37
N GLU A 504 5.34 -31.04 5.88
CA GLU A 504 6.59 -31.59 6.45
C GLU A 504 7.82 -30.97 5.79
N ASN A 505 7.73 -30.60 4.52
CA ASN A 505 8.85 -30.07 3.74
C ASN A 505 8.95 -28.55 3.87
N ASN A 506 9.94 -28.06 4.59
CA ASN A 506 10.16 -26.62 4.80
C ASN A 506 10.57 -25.86 3.53
N GLU A 507 11.06 -26.55 2.49
CA GLU A 507 11.41 -25.97 1.19
C GLU A 507 10.19 -25.84 0.26
N ASN A 508 9.04 -26.40 0.64
CA ASN A 508 7.84 -26.31 -0.15
C ASN A 508 7.35 -24.85 -0.25
N LEU A 509 7.21 -24.35 -1.49
CA LEU A 509 6.82 -22.95 -1.75
C LEU A 509 5.41 -22.63 -1.25
N ASP A 510 4.49 -23.60 -1.28
CA ASP A 510 3.13 -23.39 -0.80
C ASP A 510 3.07 -23.31 0.72
N LEU A 511 3.82 -24.18 1.41
CA LEU A 511 3.98 -24.07 2.87
C LEU A 511 4.63 -22.73 3.25
N LYS A 512 5.65 -22.31 2.50
CA LYS A 512 6.30 -21.01 2.73
C LYS A 512 5.32 -19.85 2.59
N LYS A 513 4.46 -19.85 1.57
CA LYS A 513 3.39 -18.86 1.38
C LYS A 513 2.42 -18.83 2.57
N VAL A 514 1.87 -19.99 2.93
CA VAL A 514 0.90 -20.11 4.03
C VAL A 514 1.52 -19.65 5.34
N ARG A 515 2.74 -20.12 5.64
CA ARG A 515 3.48 -19.73 6.85
C ARG A 515 3.72 -18.24 6.93
N GLU A 516 4.13 -17.62 5.81
CA GLU A 516 4.45 -16.19 5.78
C GLU A 516 3.20 -15.35 6.04
N VAL A 517 2.09 -15.66 5.38
CA VAL A 517 0.82 -14.95 5.60
C VAL A 517 0.35 -15.11 7.05
N ILE A 518 0.36 -16.32 7.58
CA ILE A 518 -0.07 -16.59 8.95
C ILE A 518 0.85 -15.89 9.96
N TYR A 519 2.16 -15.93 9.74
CA TYR A 519 3.12 -15.29 10.62
C TYR A 519 2.92 -13.77 10.66
N GLN A 520 2.85 -13.12 9.50
CA GLN A 520 2.68 -11.67 9.44
C GLN A 520 1.36 -11.20 10.03
N MET A 521 0.27 -11.93 9.77
CA MET A 521 -1.02 -11.63 10.38
C MET A 521 -1.02 -11.91 11.89
N GLY A 522 -0.28 -12.91 12.35
CA GLY A 522 -0.13 -13.27 13.76
C GLY A 522 0.61 -12.23 14.60
N LEU A 523 1.48 -11.41 13.99
CA LEU A 523 2.11 -10.27 14.67
C LEU A 523 1.09 -9.18 15.03
N GLU A 524 -0.02 -9.11 14.30
CA GLU A 524 -1.10 -8.13 14.48
C GLU A 524 -2.34 -8.70 15.18
N ASP A 525 -2.45 -10.04 15.24
CA ASP A 525 -3.59 -10.73 15.83
C ASP A 525 -3.17 -12.04 16.52
N GLU A 526 -3.06 -12.03 17.81
CA GLU A 526 -2.69 -13.19 18.63
C GLU A 526 -3.72 -14.34 18.59
N THR A 527 -4.95 -14.07 18.12
CA THR A 527 -6.02 -15.09 17.99
C THR A 527 -5.99 -15.81 16.65
N ILE A 528 -4.98 -15.55 15.82
CA ILE A 528 -4.90 -16.04 14.43
C ILE A 528 -5.05 -17.56 14.31
N SER A 529 -4.54 -18.32 15.28
CA SER A 529 -4.63 -19.77 15.27
C SER A 529 -6.08 -20.28 15.20
N GLN A 530 -7.04 -19.54 15.76
CA GLN A 530 -8.46 -19.86 15.74
C GLN A 530 -9.11 -19.54 14.38
N LYS A 531 -8.48 -18.71 13.58
CA LYS A 531 -8.97 -18.19 12.29
C LYS A 531 -8.47 -18.97 11.08
N ILE A 532 -7.63 -19.97 11.28
CA ILE A 532 -7.06 -20.80 10.22
C ILE A 532 -8.00 -21.97 9.93
N ARG A 533 -8.23 -22.23 8.63
CA ARG A 533 -8.99 -23.37 8.11
C ARG A 533 -8.25 -24.00 6.94
N VAL A 534 -8.26 -25.31 6.83
CA VAL A 534 -7.86 -26.05 5.63
C VAL A 534 -9.11 -26.62 5.00
N ILE A 535 -9.31 -26.36 3.73
CA ILE A 535 -10.53 -26.71 2.99
C ILE A 535 -10.13 -27.51 1.76
N ARG A 536 -10.71 -28.69 1.60
CA ARG A 536 -10.59 -29.51 0.38
C ARG A 536 -11.70 -29.13 -0.60
N ILE A 537 -11.33 -28.88 -1.84
CA ILE A 537 -12.29 -28.57 -2.90
C ILE A 537 -12.22 -29.59 -4.02
N ASP A 538 -13.38 -29.95 -4.56
CA ASP A 538 -13.50 -30.72 -5.79
C ASP A 538 -13.38 -29.80 -6.99
N ILE A 539 -12.61 -30.25 -8.00
CA ILE A 539 -12.46 -29.59 -9.31
C ILE A 539 -13.37 -30.31 -10.30
N GLU A 540 -14.66 -30.32 -10.02
CA GLU A 540 -15.69 -30.84 -10.92
C GLU A 540 -16.45 -29.69 -11.58
N ARG A 541 -17.07 -29.98 -12.72
CA ARG A 541 -18.00 -29.06 -13.36
C ARG A 541 -19.18 -28.84 -12.43
N SER A 542 -19.34 -27.65 -11.95
CA SER A 542 -20.55 -27.26 -11.24
C SER A 542 -21.67 -27.13 -12.27
N GLY A 543 -22.74 -27.87 -12.09
CA GLY A 543 -23.93 -27.75 -12.93
C GLY A 543 -24.45 -26.31 -12.96
N PRO A 544 -25.37 -25.95 -13.85
CA PRO A 544 -25.89 -24.58 -13.90
C PRO A 544 -26.56 -24.26 -12.59
N ASN A 545 -25.95 -23.36 -11.80
CA ASN A 545 -26.64 -22.69 -10.70
C ASN A 545 -27.19 -21.36 -11.25
N PRO A 546 -28.49 -21.27 -11.55
CA PRO A 546 -29.06 -20.10 -12.18
C PRO A 546 -29.08 -18.86 -11.25
N ASN A 547 -28.87 -19.04 -9.97
CA ASN A 547 -28.79 -17.94 -8.97
C ASN A 547 -27.81 -18.35 -7.87
N PRO A 548 -26.62 -17.75 -7.79
CA PRO A 548 -25.86 -17.75 -6.57
C PRO A 548 -26.61 -16.85 -5.55
N ILE A 549 -27.64 -17.43 -4.95
CA ILE A 549 -28.32 -16.78 -3.83
C ILE A 549 -27.33 -16.84 -2.68
N PRO A 550 -26.95 -15.71 -2.07
CA PRO A 550 -26.18 -15.73 -0.84
C PRO A 550 -26.96 -16.59 0.17
N LYS A 551 -26.45 -17.76 0.49
CA LYS A 551 -27.01 -18.51 1.62
C LYS A 551 -26.91 -17.66 2.86
N PRO A 552 -27.94 -17.60 3.73
CA PRO A 552 -27.82 -16.96 5.03
C PRO A 552 -26.64 -17.63 5.74
N LYS A 553 -25.62 -16.85 6.05
CA LYS A 553 -24.36 -17.34 6.62
C LYS A 553 -24.63 -17.88 8.03
N SER A 554 -24.61 -19.20 8.17
CA SER A 554 -24.18 -19.79 9.43
C SER A 554 -22.71 -19.41 9.64
N GLU A 555 -22.25 -19.23 10.87
CA GLU A 555 -20.93 -18.71 11.21
C GLU A 555 -19.73 -19.47 10.57
N ILE A 556 -19.97 -20.59 9.86
CA ILE A 556 -18.95 -21.53 9.35
C ILE A 556 -19.39 -22.14 8.00
N ASP A 557 -19.89 -21.36 7.04
CA ASP A 557 -20.13 -21.89 5.68
C ASP A 557 -18.83 -21.81 4.86
N GLU A 558 -18.21 -22.96 4.65
CA GLU A 558 -16.98 -23.13 3.86
C GLU A 558 -17.32 -23.69 2.48
N PHE A 559 -16.66 -23.20 1.43
CA PHE A 559 -16.92 -23.62 0.06
C PHE A 559 -16.17 -24.92 -0.33
N GLY A 560 -16.25 -25.93 0.53
CA GLY A 560 -15.58 -27.20 0.40
C GLY A 560 -15.67 -28.02 1.67
N GLU A 561 -15.02 -29.17 1.69
CA GLU A 561 -14.95 -30.04 2.86
C GLU A 561 -13.86 -29.53 3.82
N TYR A 562 -14.25 -29.30 5.08
CA TYR A 562 -13.33 -28.88 6.12
C TYR A 562 -12.42 -30.05 6.54
N ASP A 563 -11.11 -29.87 6.40
CA ASP A 563 -10.11 -30.82 6.86
C ASP A 563 -9.64 -30.48 8.27
N ASP A 564 -10.28 -31.08 9.26
CA ASP A 564 -9.96 -30.79 10.67
C ASP A 564 -8.56 -31.25 11.05
N GLU A 565 -8.09 -32.39 10.56
CA GLU A 565 -6.77 -32.94 10.90
C GLU A 565 -5.65 -32.02 10.40
N LEU A 566 -5.69 -31.63 9.13
CA LEU A 566 -4.70 -30.72 8.57
C LEU A 566 -4.83 -29.32 9.19
N THR A 567 -6.03 -28.88 9.50
CA THR A 567 -6.26 -27.60 10.20
C THR A 567 -5.59 -27.61 11.56
N GLN A 568 -5.78 -28.66 12.34
CA GLN A 568 -5.14 -28.76 13.67
C GLN A 568 -3.62 -28.85 13.56
N LYS A 569 -3.09 -29.61 12.62
CA LYS A 569 -1.65 -29.66 12.36
C LYS A 569 -1.08 -28.28 11.99
N LEU A 570 -1.76 -27.55 11.11
CA LEU A 570 -1.35 -26.20 10.71
C LEU A 570 -1.47 -25.20 11.86
N ARG A 571 -2.53 -25.26 12.65
CA ARG A 571 -2.71 -24.45 13.86
C ARG A 571 -1.59 -24.70 14.87
N LEU A 572 -1.25 -25.95 15.15
CA LEU A 572 -0.17 -26.29 16.08
C LEU A 572 1.17 -25.76 15.58
N LYS A 573 1.46 -25.89 14.29
CA LYS A 573 2.65 -25.31 13.67
C LYS A 573 2.67 -23.77 13.76
N THR A 574 1.53 -23.13 13.68
CA THR A 574 1.38 -21.67 13.78
C THR A 574 1.54 -21.19 15.23
N ILE A 575 0.87 -21.84 16.20
CA ILE A 575 0.98 -21.48 17.63
C ILE A 575 2.43 -21.59 18.10
N ASN A 576 3.16 -22.60 17.64
CA ASN A 576 4.54 -22.77 18.00
C ASN A 576 5.47 -21.71 17.39
N ARG A 577 5.08 -21.08 16.30
CA ARG A 577 5.85 -20.04 15.61
C ARG A 577 5.47 -18.62 16.00
N THR A 578 4.16 -18.34 16.17
CA THR A 578 3.70 -17.09 16.75
C THR A 578 3.96 -17.19 18.24
N ALA A 579 4.90 -16.55 18.73
CA ALA A 579 5.39 -16.33 20.08
C ALA A 579 4.52 -16.61 21.28
N LEU A 580 3.28 -16.86 21.12
CA LEU A 580 2.36 -17.28 22.18
C LEU A 580 2.79 -18.57 22.88
N GLY A 581 3.68 -19.36 22.26
CA GLY A 581 4.22 -20.59 22.84
C GLY A 581 5.70 -20.57 23.18
N THR A 582 6.48 -19.64 22.64
CA THR A 582 7.95 -19.61 22.87
C THR A 582 8.34 -18.33 23.58
N THR A 583 8.67 -18.45 24.87
CA THR A 583 9.21 -17.32 25.65
C THR A 583 10.62 -17.01 25.21
N TYR A 584 11.11 -15.80 25.50
CA TYR A 584 12.48 -15.37 25.24
C TYR A 584 13.51 -16.38 25.78
N GLU A 585 13.27 -16.90 26.99
CA GLU A 585 14.15 -17.87 27.66
C GLU A 585 14.13 -19.23 26.94
N LYS A 586 12.96 -19.70 26.51
CA LYS A 586 12.82 -20.93 25.74
C LYS A 586 13.50 -20.82 24.38
N ALA A 587 13.34 -19.67 23.69
CA ALA A 587 14.02 -19.42 22.43
C ALA A 587 15.54 -19.44 22.60
N ARG A 588 16.06 -18.74 23.60
CA ARG A 588 17.51 -18.76 23.91
C ARG A 588 18.02 -20.15 24.25
N LYS A 589 17.24 -20.97 24.94
CA LYS A 589 17.59 -22.36 25.23
C LYS A 589 17.71 -23.18 23.93
N ILE A 590 16.74 -23.08 23.03
CA ILE A 590 16.81 -23.75 21.72
C ILE A 590 18.04 -23.30 20.93
N ILE A 591 18.29 -21.99 20.86
CA ILE A 591 19.45 -21.41 20.19
C ILE A 591 20.76 -21.97 20.75
N SER A 592 20.85 -22.01 22.08
CA SER A 592 22.04 -22.54 22.78
C SER A 592 22.25 -24.04 22.53
N GLU A 593 21.15 -24.82 22.60
CA GLU A 593 21.21 -26.28 22.33
C GLU A 593 21.59 -26.59 20.87
N LYS A 594 21.17 -25.76 19.93
CA LYS A 594 21.46 -25.89 18.50
C LYS A 594 22.69 -25.13 18.04
N LEU A 595 23.39 -24.48 18.98
CA LEU A 595 24.64 -23.75 18.74
C LEU A 595 24.57 -22.70 17.60
N ALA A 596 23.41 -22.04 17.41
CA ALA A 596 23.28 -20.97 16.45
C ALA A 596 23.90 -19.67 17.01
N ARG A 597 25.16 -19.39 16.65
CA ARG A 597 25.96 -18.28 17.19
C ARG A 597 26.24 -17.17 16.19
N SER A 598 25.53 -17.13 15.10
CA SER A 598 25.54 -16.03 14.13
C SER A 598 24.12 -15.75 13.68
N LYS A 599 23.84 -14.56 13.17
CA LYS A 599 22.53 -14.24 12.59
C LYS A 599 22.20 -15.21 11.46
N LYS A 600 23.16 -15.53 10.60
CA LYS A 600 22.97 -16.49 9.50
C LYS A 600 22.57 -17.87 10.02
N ALA A 601 23.31 -18.42 10.97
CA ALA A 601 23.00 -19.71 11.60
C ALA A 601 21.63 -19.67 12.31
N TYR A 602 21.27 -18.54 12.90
CA TYR A 602 19.96 -18.36 13.52
C TYR A 602 18.82 -18.37 12.48
N TYR A 603 18.97 -17.67 11.35
CA TYR A 603 17.96 -17.70 10.30
C TYR A 603 17.81 -19.08 9.66
N GLU A 604 18.92 -19.79 9.43
CA GLU A 604 18.90 -21.19 9.00
C GLU A 604 18.19 -22.08 10.05
N LEU A 605 18.44 -21.85 11.33
CA LEU A 605 17.73 -22.54 12.40
C LEU A 605 16.24 -22.20 12.46
N CYS A 606 15.85 -20.95 12.18
CA CYS A 606 14.43 -20.57 12.09
C CYS A 606 13.71 -21.29 10.94
N ASP A 607 14.41 -21.63 9.87
CA ASP A 607 13.82 -22.39 8.76
C ASP A 607 13.59 -23.87 9.16
N ILE A 608 14.34 -24.39 10.10
CA ILE A 608 14.24 -25.77 10.61
C ILE A 608 13.33 -25.84 11.85
N ASP A 609 13.49 -24.91 12.78
CA ASP A 609 12.73 -24.90 14.05
C ASP A 609 11.72 -23.77 14.06
N ILE A 610 10.47 -24.13 13.77
CA ILE A 610 9.33 -23.20 13.65
C ILE A 610 8.97 -22.49 14.96
N ARG A 611 9.53 -22.89 16.10
CA ARG A 611 9.35 -22.22 17.39
C ARG A 611 10.14 -20.91 17.50
N LEU A 612 11.10 -20.68 16.60
CA LEU A 612 11.91 -19.49 16.58
C LEU A 612 11.34 -18.45 15.61
N SER A 613 11.32 -17.19 16.03
CA SER A 613 10.88 -16.07 15.20
C SER A 613 12.03 -15.55 14.35
N LYS A 614 11.76 -15.22 13.09
CA LYS A 614 12.72 -14.48 12.24
C LYS A 614 12.92 -13.02 12.68
N GLU A 615 12.03 -12.51 13.53
CA GLU A 615 12.07 -11.14 14.05
C GLU A 615 12.03 -11.14 15.60
N PRO A 616 13.06 -11.72 16.27
CA PRO A 616 13.08 -11.83 17.73
C PRO A 616 13.14 -10.47 18.42
N GLU A 617 13.71 -9.45 17.78
CA GLU A 617 13.76 -8.08 18.25
C GLU A 617 12.36 -7.43 18.35
N VAL A 618 11.44 -7.78 17.45
CA VAL A 618 10.05 -7.32 17.49
C VAL A 618 9.27 -8.13 18.53
N LEU A 619 9.45 -9.45 18.47
CA LEU A 619 8.73 -10.41 19.27
C LEU A 619 9.02 -10.28 20.77
N TYR A 620 10.27 -10.12 21.13
CA TYR A 620 10.74 -10.02 22.51
C TYR A 620 11.18 -8.60 22.88
N LYS A 621 10.55 -7.59 22.32
CA LYS A 621 10.93 -6.18 22.42
C LYS A 621 11.34 -5.73 23.81
N GLU A 622 10.66 -6.20 24.86
CA GLU A 622 10.94 -5.84 26.26
C GLU A 622 12.21 -6.52 26.83
N LYS A 623 12.63 -7.65 26.23
CA LYS A 623 13.72 -8.49 26.71
C LYS A 623 14.90 -8.54 25.76
N PHE A 624 14.66 -8.25 24.48
CA PHE A 624 15.69 -8.27 23.45
C PHE A 624 16.55 -7.01 23.54
N THR A 625 17.78 -7.16 23.95
CA THR A 625 18.73 -6.04 24.05
C THR A 625 19.56 -5.89 22.78
N ASN A 626 20.13 -6.99 22.29
CA ASN A 626 20.90 -7.07 21.06
C ASN A 626 21.11 -8.54 20.66
N TRP A 627 21.57 -8.76 19.44
CA TRP A 627 21.81 -10.10 18.89
C TRP A 627 22.88 -10.90 19.63
N ILE A 628 23.90 -10.26 20.18
CA ILE A 628 24.98 -10.93 20.94
C ILE A 628 24.38 -11.59 22.19
N ASP A 629 23.57 -10.85 22.95
CA ASP A 629 22.89 -11.37 24.13
C ASP A 629 21.85 -12.44 23.77
N TYR A 630 21.07 -12.18 22.73
CA TYR A 630 19.99 -13.11 22.33
C TYR A 630 20.54 -14.46 21.88
N LEU A 631 21.58 -14.48 21.06
CA LEU A 631 22.25 -15.69 20.59
C LEU A 631 23.22 -16.29 21.64
N SER A 632 23.32 -15.67 22.80
CA SER A 632 24.29 -16.08 23.84
C SER A 632 25.72 -16.19 23.30
N ILE A 633 26.09 -15.26 22.42
CA ILE A 633 27.42 -15.18 21.85
C ILE A 633 28.37 -14.72 22.96
N PRO A 634 29.46 -15.44 23.24
CA PRO A 634 30.43 -14.99 24.21
C PRO A 634 31.02 -13.61 23.83
N ARG A 635 31.10 -12.71 24.78
CA ARG A 635 31.72 -11.38 24.56
C ARG A 635 33.23 -11.42 24.46
N ILE A 636 33.82 -12.54 24.87
CA ILE A 636 35.26 -12.76 24.88
C ILE A 636 35.50 -14.03 24.08
N TYR A 637 36.14 -13.89 22.94
CA TYR A 637 36.64 -15.00 22.14
C TYR A 637 38.12 -15.22 22.44
N TYR A 638 38.64 -16.39 22.04
CA TYR A 638 40.07 -16.61 22.05
C TYR A 638 40.80 -15.51 21.27
N ASP A 639 42.00 -15.17 21.71
CA ASP A 639 42.89 -14.34 20.90
C ASP A 639 43.22 -15.02 19.57
N PHE A 640 43.67 -14.22 18.61
CA PHE A 640 43.90 -14.68 17.24
C PHE A 640 44.90 -15.85 17.15
N GLU A 641 45.97 -15.85 17.96
CA GLU A 641 46.95 -16.89 17.95
C GLU A 641 46.41 -18.20 18.56
N THR A 642 45.60 -18.12 19.60
CA THR A 642 44.90 -19.27 20.17
C THR A 642 43.93 -19.89 19.17
N CYS A 643 43.19 -19.06 18.40
CA CYS A 643 42.33 -19.54 17.33
C CYS A 643 43.13 -20.29 16.25
N LYS A 644 44.27 -19.76 15.82
CA LYS A 644 45.18 -20.45 14.88
C LYS A 644 45.61 -21.82 15.39
N LYS A 645 46.01 -21.89 16.65
CA LYS A 645 46.46 -23.14 17.29
C LYS A 645 45.33 -24.16 17.28
N LYS A 646 44.09 -23.79 17.66
CA LYS A 646 42.94 -24.68 17.65
C LYS A 646 42.59 -25.19 16.25
N VAL A 647 42.65 -24.31 15.23
CA VAL A 647 42.47 -24.73 13.83
C VAL A 647 43.50 -25.75 13.43
N THR A 648 44.78 -25.55 13.80
CA THR A 648 45.87 -26.47 13.50
C THR A 648 45.69 -27.82 14.20
N GLU A 649 45.27 -27.81 15.47
CA GLU A 649 44.95 -29.01 16.24
C GLU A 649 43.77 -29.78 15.61
N TYR A 650 42.72 -29.11 15.23
CA TYR A 650 41.52 -29.70 14.59
C TYR A 650 41.87 -30.34 13.24
N LEU A 651 42.62 -29.64 12.39
CA LEU A 651 43.11 -30.18 11.11
C LEU A 651 44.10 -31.33 11.27
N THR A 652 44.81 -31.37 12.37
CA THR A 652 45.76 -32.48 12.69
C THR A 652 44.98 -33.71 13.15
N ALA A 653 43.92 -33.54 13.91
CA ALA A 653 43.07 -34.62 14.37
C ALA A 653 42.16 -35.21 13.27
N SER A 654 41.95 -34.48 12.17
CA SER A 654 41.08 -34.89 11.06
C SER A 654 41.82 -34.83 9.72
N PRO A 655 42.70 -35.81 9.44
CA PRO A 655 43.57 -35.81 8.24
C PRO A 655 42.83 -35.85 6.90
N GLU A 656 41.61 -36.40 6.88
CA GLU A 656 40.72 -36.40 5.70
C GLU A 656 40.31 -35.00 5.27
N LEU A 657 40.18 -34.05 6.19
CA LEU A 657 39.84 -32.65 5.91
C LEU A 657 40.99 -31.87 5.26
N LYS A 658 42.25 -32.35 5.41
CA LYS A 658 43.42 -31.74 4.77
C LYS A 658 43.50 -31.98 3.27
N ARG A 659 42.81 -32.98 2.73
CA ARG A 659 42.89 -33.38 1.32
C ARG A 659 41.88 -32.64 0.44
N ASN A 660 40.80 -32.13 1.02
CA ASN A 660 39.80 -31.32 0.30
C ASN A 660 40.09 -29.85 0.61
N TYR A 661 40.18 -29.00 -0.42
CA TYR A 661 40.24 -27.54 -0.26
C TYR A 661 38.99 -27.08 0.49
N MET A 662 39.04 -27.05 1.81
CA MET A 662 37.92 -26.56 2.62
C MET A 662 37.98 -25.07 2.68
N ASP A 663 36.82 -24.47 2.47
CA ASP A 663 36.57 -23.05 2.68
C ASP A 663 36.84 -22.73 4.16
N PHE A 664 37.65 -21.69 4.42
CA PHE A 664 37.96 -21.20 5.77
C PHE A 664 36.70 -20.91 6.59
N ALA A 665 35.64 -20.39 5.93
CA ALA A 665 34.37 -20.13 6.57
C ALA A 665 33.70 -21.41 7.09
N PHE A 666 33.76 -22.49 6.32
CA PHE A 666 33.24 -23.80 6.76
C PHE A 666 33.98 -24.29 7.99
N LEU A 667 35.31 -24.22 7.97
CA LEU A 667 36.17 -24.68 9.08
C LEU A 667 35.89 -23.87 10.37
N CYS A 668 35.81 -22.56 10.28
CA CYS A 668 35.49 -21.71 11.43
C CYS A 668 34.09 -22.01 11.99
N ASN A 669 33.12 -22.28 11.14
CA ASN A 669 31.78 -22.60 11.58
C ASN A 669 31.71 -23.99 12.26
N GLU A 670 32.48 -24.97 11.81
CA GLU A 670 32.57 -26.27 12.48
C GLU A 670 33.25 -26.15 13.85
N LEU A 671 34.32 -25.38 13.93
CA LEU A 671 34.99 -25.14 15.22
C LEU A 671 34.12 -24.34 16.19
N CYS A 672 33.39 -23.39 15.70
CA CYS A 672 32.43 -22.64 16.52
C CYS A 672 31.29 -23.50 17.10
N LYS A 673 30.89 -24.56 16.40
CA LYS A 673 29.94 -25.56 16.93
C LYS A 673 30.52 -26.35 18.08
N LEU A 674 31.80 -26.68 18.00
CA LEU A 674 32.51 -27.51 19.01
C LEU A 674 32.96 -26.70 20.22
N ASP A 675 33.39 -25.47 20.02
CA ASP A 675 33.94 -24.60 21.06
C ASP A 675 33.31 -23.20 21.05
N PRO A 676 32.49 -22.84 22.07
CA PRO A 676 31.79 -21.56 22.16
C PRO A 676 32.71 -20.32 22.15
N MET A 677 33.95 -20.49 22.57
CA MET A 677 34.94 -19.41 22.63
C MET A 677 35.62 -19.19 21.27
N PHE A 678 35.35 -20.05 20.27
CA PHE A 678 35.86 -19.90 18.92
C PHE A 678 34.80 -19.11 18.07
N PRO A 679 35.16 -17.96 17.49
CA PRO A 679 34.20 -17.15 16.75
C PRO A 679 33.79 -17.78 15.41
N ALA A 680 32.54 -17.62 15.01
CA ALA A 680 32.08 -17.98 13.68
C ALA A 680 32.74 -17.09 12.61
N SER A 681 32.79 -17.57 11.36
CA SER A 681 33.53 -16.91 10.28
C SER A 681 33.08 -15.46 10.00
N ASP A 682 31.81 -15.17 10.16
CA ASP A 682 31.21 -13.84 10.00
C ASP A 682 31.58 -12.84 11.11
N LEU A 683 32.03 -13.37 12.28
CA LEU A 683 32.44 -12.54 13.41
C LEU A 683 33.97 -12.24 13.39
N TRP A 684 34.74 -12.95 12.60
CA TRP A 684 36.21 -12.76 12.56
C TRP A 684 36.58 -11.37 12.05
N VAL A 685 35.88 -10.87 11.05
CA VAL A 685 36.13 -9.54 10.45
C VAL A 685 35.94 -8.44 11.50
N ASP A 686 34.86 -8.54 12.26
CA ASP A 686 34.51 -7.52 13.24
C ASP A 686 35.32 -7.64 14.52
N TYR A 687 35.52 -8.85 15.02
CA TYR A 687 36.19 -9.07 16.32
C TYR A 687 37.69 -8.86 16.25
N TYR A 688 38.34 -9.36 15.18
CA TYR A 688 39.80 -9.22 15.04
C TYR A 688 40.22 -8.06 14.13
N ARG A 689 39.27 -7.22 13.70
CA ARG A 689 39.49 -6.07 12.79
C ARG A 689 40.22 -6.43 11.49
N ILE A 690 39.93 -7.59 10.94
CA ILE A 690 40.49 -8.08 9.68
C ILE A 690 39.65 -7.54 8.55
N LYS A 691 40.22 -6.78 7.60
CA LYS A 691 39.51 -6.08 6.54
C LYS A 691 38.69 -6.98 5.61
N GLU A 692 39.15 -8.22 5.37
CA GLU A 692 38.41 -9.23 4.58
C GLU A 692 38.93 -10.62 4.86
N LEU A 693 38.09 -11.66 4.96
CA LEU A 693 38.46 -13.07 5.03
C LEU A 693 39.33 -13.53 3.85
N SER A 694 39.12 -12.93 2.67
CA SER A 694 39.95 -13.11 1.46
C SER A 694 41.40 -12.71 1.67
N ASN A 695 41.71 -11.78 2.56
CA ASN A 695 43.07 -11.38 2.86
C ASN A 695 43.83 -12.45 3.67
N ILE A 696 43.15 -13.24 4.48
CA ILE A 696 43.73 -14.37 5.21
C ILE A 696 44.13 -15.48 4.22
N ILE A 697 43.27 -15.73 3.23
CA ILE A 697 43.52 -16.74 2.18
C ILE A 697 44.58 -16.24 1.20
N ALA A 698 44.61 -14.98 0.83
CA ALA A 698 45.57 -14.41 -0.12
C ALA A 698 47.02 -14.40 0.44
N ILE A 699 47.20 -14.23 1.75
CA ILE A 699 48.50 -14.23 2.39
C ILE A 699 49.04 -15.67 2.51
N SER A 700 48.18 -16.69 2.66
CA SER A 700 48.58 -18.11 2.67
C SER A 700 49.07 -18.59 1.33
N ASN A 701 48.59 -18.04 0.21
CA ASN A 701 48.98 -18.40 -1.15
C ASN A 701 50.36 -17.81 -1.59
N LYS A 702 50.92 -16.87 -0.86
CA LYS A 702 52.23 -16.25 -1.16
C LYS A 702 53.42 -17.01 -0.60
N LYS A 703 53.25 -17.98 0.29
CA LYS A 703 54.35 -18.86 0.77
C LYS A 703 54.05 -20.30 0.40
N LYS A 704 54.55 -20.73 -0.78
CA LYS A 704 54.70 -22.13 -1.13
C LYS A 704 55.77 -22.76 -0.25
N SER A 705 55.40 -23.41 0.78
CA SER A 705 56.06 -24.62 1.30
C SER A 705 55.31 -25.19 2.50
N ILE A 706 54.89 -26.44 2.33
CA ILE A 706 54.48 -27.38 3.34
C ILE A 706 53.12 -27.11 4.02
N GLY A 707 52.10 -27.69 3.49
CA GLY A 707 50.98 -28.43 4.16
C GLY A 707 50.09 -27.75 5.17
N ILE A 708 50.35 -26.51 5.60
CA ILE A 708 49.53 -25.74 6.55
C ILE A 708 49.59 -24.27 6.14
N GLY A 709 49.18 -24.01 4.91
CA GLY A 709 49.25 -22.65 4.33
C GLY A 709 48.21 -21.67 4.80
N LEU A 710 47.26 -22.06 5.60
CA LEU A 710 46.11 -21.19 6.00
C LEU A 710 46.42 -20.26 7.17
N PHE A 711 47.52 -20.43 7.89
CA PHE A 711 47.80 -19.69 9.12
C PHE A 711 49.29 -19.24 9.31
N ASN A 712 50.09 -19.24 8.25
CA ASN A 712 51.44 -18.64 8.33
C ASN A 712 51.38 -17.13 8.04
N ILE A 713 50.80 -16.39 8.90
CA ILE A 713 50.92 -14.94 8.99
C ILE A 713 51.45 -14.58 10.36
#